data_b4b9724109d3966541ef5f775516c622
#
_entry.id   b4b9724109d3966541ef5f775516c622
#
_cell.length_a   1.000
_cell.length_b   1.000
_cell.length_c   1.000
_cell.angle_alpha   90.00
_cell.angle_beta   90.00
_cell.angle_gamma   90.00
#
_symmetry.space_group_name_H-M   'P 1'
#
loop_
_entity.id
_entity.type
_entity.pdbx_description
1 polymer ?
#
loop_
_entity_poly.entity_id
_entity_poly.type
_entity_poly.pdbx_seq_one_letter_code
_entity_poly.pdbx_strand_id
1 'polypeptide(L)'
;MTNKMKKWQKLSTITLLMTGVIALNNGEFRNVDKHQIAVADTNVQTPDYEKLKKTWLDVNYGYDQYDENNQDMKKKFDAKEKEAKKLLDDMKTDTNRTYLWSGAENLETNSSHMTKTYRNIEKIAESMQHKNTVLKTVENKLKIKEALDWMHKNVYGKNPSQKVEDLTKNRKGQTTPKNNSLNWWDYEIGTPRALTNTLLLMDDMLTKDEMKNYSKPISTYAPSSDKILSSVGESEDAKGGNLVDISKVKLLESVIEEDVDMLKKSIDSFNKVFTYVQDSATGKGRNGFYKDGSYIDHQDVPYTGAYGVVLLEGISQMMPMIKESPFKTTQDNATLSNWIDEGFMPLIYKGEMMDLSRGRAISRENETSHTASATVMKSLLRLNDTMDDSTKTRYKQIVKTSVNSDSSYNQNNYLNSYSDIAKMKKLMNDSTISKNDLTQQLKIYNDMDRVTYHNKDLDFAFGLSMTSKNIARYENINGENLKGWHTGAGMSYLYNSDVKHYRDNFWATADMTCLPGTTTLNDMPSTNTKNDKSFVGGTKLNNKYASIGMDFENQDKTLTAKKSYFILNDKIVFLGTGIKSTDSSKNPVTSVENRKANGYKLFKDDIEITTSDVNAQETHSVFLESNDTKKNIGYHFLDKPKITVKKESHTGKWSEINKSQKKDDKKDEYYEVTQTHNTSDSKYTYVLYPGLSKSDFKSKNNNVSIVKQDEDFHVIKDNDGVFAGVNYSDNTKSFDINGITVELKEKGMFVIKKKDDKAYKCSFYNPETTNTASNIESKIFIKGYTITNKSVINSNDAGVNFELTK
;
A
#
# COMPACT_ATOMS: atom_id res chain seq x y z
N MET A 1 -5.20 -53.85 -25.58
CA MET A 1 -5.28 -55.06 -24.72
C MET A 1 -5.44 -54.52 -23.30
N THR A 2 -6.60 -54.50 -22.89
CA THR A 2 -7.40 -55.33 -21.98
C THR A 2 -7.02 -55.17 -20.52
N ASN A 3 -7.88 -54.42 -19.81
CA ASN A 3 -8.82 -54.93 -18.80
C ASN A 3 -8.21 -55.16 -17.41
N LYS A 4 -8.76 -54.79 -16.28
CA LYS A 4 -10.15 -54.73 -15.75
C LYS A 4 -10.14 -54.03 -14.40
N MET A 5 -11.00 -53.02 -14.22
CA MET A 5 -12.00 -52.90 -13.18
C MET A 5 -12.06 -53.93 -12.05
N LYS A 6 -12.21 -53.47 -10.80
CA LYS A 6 -13.38 -53.74 -9.94
C LYS A 6 -13.36 -52.91 -8.66
N LYS A 7 -14.48 -52.20 -8.49
CA LYS A 7 -15.13 -51.70 -7.29
C LYS A 7 -15.01 -52.64 -6.07
N TRP A 8 -14.99 -52.03 -4.86
CA TRP A 8 -15.96 -52.36 -3.81
C TRP A 8 -16.05 -51.18 -2.80
N GLN A 9 -17.27 -50.72 -2.57
CA GLN A 9 -17.72 -49.92 -1.45
C GLN A 9 -17.79 -50.76 -0.18
N LYS A 10 -17.53 -50.14 0.99
CA LYS A 10 -18.42 -50.19 2.16
C LYS A 10 -17.87 -49.37 3.32
N LEU A 11 -18.76 -48.57 3.87
CA LEU A 11 -18.85 -48.02 5.19
C LEU A 11 -18.22 -48.85 6.31
N SER A 12 -17.56 -48.21 7.28
CA SER A 12 -18.07 -48.13 8.65
C SER A 12 -17.02 -47.56 9.64
N THR A 13 -17.46 -46.64 10.44
CA THR A 13 -17.15 -46.42 11.87
C THR A 13 -15.68 -46.26 12.30
N ILE A 14 -15.34 -45.04 12.61
CA ILE A 14 -14.12 -44.68 13.32
C ILE A 14 -14.27 -45.04 14.79
N THR A 15 -13.40 -45.96 15.25
CA THR A 15 -13.12 -46.10 16.68
C THR A 15 -11.70 -45.65 16.95
N LEU A 16 -11.59 -44.61 17.75
CA LEU A 16 -10.29 -44.11 18.22
C LEU A 16 -9.72 -45.11 19.26
N LEU A 17 -8.56 -45.68 18.99
CA LEU A 17 -7.78 -46.41 19.97
C LEU A 17 -6.58 -45.58 20.38
N MET A 18 -6.62 -45.01 21.58
CA MET A 18 -5.42 -44.54 22.28
C MET A 18 -4.68 -45.74 22.88
N THR A 19 -3.47 -46.01 22.43
CA THR A 19 -2.52 -46.91 23.11
C THR A 19 -1.68 -46.17 24.11
N GLY A 20 -2.02 -46.29 25.38
CA GLY A 20 -1.13 -45.92 26.48
C GLY A 20 -0.20 -47.09 26.78
N VAL A 21 1.10 -46.83 26.89
CA VAL A 21 2.11 -47.78 27.35
C VAL A 21 1.97 -47.91 28.88
N ILE A 22 1.64 -49.07 29.37
CA ILE A 22 1.73 -49.40 30.79
C ILE A 22 2.89 -50.40 30.99
N ALA A 23 3.85 -49.99 31.80
CA ALA A 23 4.89 -50.89 32.31
C ALA A 23 4.28 -51.86 33.36
N LEU A 24 4.47 -53.14 33.15
CA LEU A 24 4.07 -54.20 34.11
C LEU A 24 5.05 -54.27 35.28
N ASN A 25 4.55 -54.18 36.48
CA ASN A 25 5.13 -54.87 37.60
C ASN A 25 4.05 -55.35 38.57
N ASN A 26 3.95 -56.69 38.67
CA ASN A 26 3.40 -57.56 39.71
C ASN A 26 2.15 -57.19 40.52
N GLY A 27 1.09 -57.93 40.22
CA GLY A 27 0.27 -58.57 41.27
C GLY A 27 -0.74 -57.72 41.98
N GLU A 28 -1.98 -57.94 41.61
CA GLU A 28 -3.22 -58.05 42.34
C GLU A 28 -4.42 -57.38 41.63
N PHE A 29 -5.38 -58.22 41.23
CA PHE A 29 -6.65 -57.75 40.72
C PHE A 29 -7.45 -57.14 41.91
N ARG A 30 -7.71 -55.82 41.81
CA ARG A 30 -8.81 -55.15 42.52
C ARG A 30 -9.82 -54.61 41.54
N ASN A 31 -11.08 -54.98 41.72
CA ASN A 31 -12.23 -54.45 41.06
C ASN A 31 -12.20 -52.91 41.06
N VAL A 32 -12.14 -52.27 39.88
CA VAL A 32 -12.39 -50.84 39.78
C VAL A 32 -13.83 -50.65 39.29
N ASP A 33 -14.59 -50.02 40.16
CA ASP A 33 -15.96 -49.62 39.90
C ASP A 33 -16.12 -48.83 38.63
N LYS A 34 -17.13 -49.17 37.85
CA LYS A 34 -17.66 -48.35 36.77
C LYS A 34 -18.26 -47.08 37.42
N HIS A 35 -17.56 -45.97 37.44
CA HIS A 35 -18.16 -44.63 37.34
C HIS A 35 -17.09 -43.54 37.26
N GLN A 36 -17.25 -42.80 36.23
CA GLN A 36 -16.85 -41.43 35.83
C GLN A 36 -16.00 -41.38 34.61
N ILE A 37 -16.69 -41.49 33.44
CA ILE A 37 -16.24 -40.76 32.27
C ILE A 37 -16.47 -39.29 32.67
N ALA A 38 -15.39 -38.61 33.04
CA ALA A 38 -15.41 -37.15 33.11
C ALA A 38 -15.64 -36.67 31.68
N VAL A 39 -16.88 -36.33 31.34
CA VAL A 39 -17.17 -35.43 30.22
C VAL A 39 -16.40 -34.16 30.58
N ALA A 40 -15.35 -33.87 29.82
CA ALA A 40 -14.75 -32.56 29.88
C ALA A 40 -15.87 -31.58 29.55
N ASP A 41 -16.37 -30.94 30.60
CA ASP A 41 -17.30 -29.83 30.49
C ASP A 41 -16.51 -28.71 29.76
N THR A 42 -16.62 -28.69 28.43
CA THR A 42 -16.21 -27.53 27.64
C THR A 42 -17.25 -26.46 27.98
N ASN A 43 -17.05 -25.76 29.09
CA ASN A 43 -17.71 -24.50 29.36
C ASN A 43 -17.27 -23.56 28.19
N VAL A 44 -17.93 -23.63 27.05
CA VAL A 44 -17.86 -22.61 26.02
C VAL A 44 -18.47 -21.38 26.63
N GLN A 45 -17.61 -20.47 27.07
CA GLN A 45 -18.07 -19.21 27.66
C GLN A 45 -18.91 -18.49 26.60
N THR A 46 -20.21 -18.30 26.89
CA THR A 46 -21.13 -17.64 25.95
C THR A 46 -20.65 -16.19 25.71
N PRO A 47 -20.51 -15.75 24.44
CA PRO A 47 -20.15 -14.36 24.16
C PRO A 47 -21.19 -13.38 24.67
N ASP A 48 -20.76 -12.25 25.20
CA ASP A 48 -21.61 -11.11 25.49
C ASP A 48 -21.79 -10.28 24.19
N TYR A 49 -22.81 -10.64 23.40
CA TYR A 49 -23.07 -9.99 22.11
C TYR A 49 -23.42 -8.50 22.25
N GLU A 50 -24.07 -8.09 23.33
CA GLU A 50 -24.35 -6.67 23.61
C GLU A 50 -23.04 -5.88 23.82
N LYS A 51 -22.12 -6.46 24.57
CA LYS A 51 -20.78 -5.86 24.77
C LYS A 51 -20.00 -5.79 23.47
N LEU A 52 -20.03 -6.85 22.65
CA LEU A 52 -19.36 -6.87 21.34
C LEU A 52 -19.93 -5.78 20.42
N LYS A 53 -21.26 -5.67 20.32
CA LYS A 53 -21.95 -4.62 19.58
C LYS A 53 -21.57 -3.23 20.09
N LYS A 54 -21.67 -3.00 21.40
CA LYS A 54 -21.28 -1.72 22.00
C LYS A 54 -19.84 -1.35 21.65
N THR A 55 -18.89 -2.28 21.79
CA THR A 55 -17.48 -2.03 21.46
C THR A 55 -17.30 -1.65 20.00
N TRP A 56 -18.00 -2.33 19.09
CA TRP A 56 -17.98 -1.98 17.66
C TRP A 56 -18.48 -0.56 17.40
N LEU A 57 -19.61 -0.20 18.00
CA LEU A 57 -20.20 1.13 17.86
C LEU A 57 -19.31 2.22 18.48
N ASP A 58 -18.70 1.94 19.64
CA ASP A 58 -17.79 2.88 20.30
C ASP A 58 -16.54 3.17 19.47
N VAL A 59 -15.97 2.15 18.83
CA VAL A 59 -14.79 2.30 17.96
C VAL A 59 -15.13 3.09 16.70
N ASN A 60 -16.23 2.74 16.06
CA ASN A 60 -16.53 3.26 14.70
C ASN A 60 -17.32 4.57 14.70
N TYR A 61 -18.11 4.83 15.74
CA TYR A 61 -18.96 6.02 15.85
C TYR A 61 -18.67 6.84 17.10
N GLY A 62 -18.61 6.20 18.28
CA GLY A 62 -18.18 6.80 19.55
C GLY A 62 -19.13 7.85 20.10
N TYR A 63 -20.45 7.62 20.04
CA TYR A 63 -21.47 8.60 20.48
C TYR A 63 -21.31 9.06 21.92
N ASP A 64 -20.87 8.16 22.83
CA ASP A 64 -20.62 8.47 24.24
C ASP A 64 -19.49 9.49 24.44
N GLN A 65 -18.61 9.66 23.44
CA GLN A 65 -17.49 10.59 23.48
C GLN A 65 -17.82 11.97 22.88
N TYR A 66 -19.05 12.15 22.37
CA TYR A 66 -19.46 13.43 21.80
C TYR A 66 -19.52 14.53 22.87
N ASP A 67 -18.79 15.60 22.61
CA ASP A 67 -18.75 16.83 23.41
C ASP A 67 -19.19 18.01 22.53
N GLU A 68 -20.32 18.63 22.84
CA GLU A 68 -20.87 19.76 22.08
C GLU A 68 -20.00 21.03 22.15
N ASN A 69 -19.15 21.14 23.18
CA ASN A 69 -18.18 22.22 23.31
C ASN A 69 -16.95 22.00 22.42
N ASN A 70 -16.78 20.82 21.87
CA ASN A 70 -15.73 20.51 20.91
C ASN A 70 -16.19 20.91 19.50
N GLN A 71 -15.65 22.02 19.00
CA GLN A 71 -16.03 22.57 17.68
C GLN A 71 -15.86 21.60 16.52
N ASP A 72 -14.87 20.69 16.57
CA ASP A 72 -14.66 19.71 15.52
C ASP A 72 -15.73 18.62 15.57
N MET A 73 -16.10 18.16 16.76
CA MET A 73 -17.21 17.20 16.92
C MET A 73 -18.54 17.82 16.50
N LYS A 74 -18.78 19.09 16.87
CA LYS A 74 -19.99 19.79 16.46
C LYS A 74 -20.07 19.95 14.96
N LYS A 75 -19.01 20.41 14.30
CA LYS A 75 -18.97 20.50 12.83
C LYS A 75 -19.21 19.15 12.15
N LYS A 76 -18.65 18.08 12.70
CA LYS A 76 -18.86 16.71 12.19
C LYS A 76 -20.31 16.29 12.35
N PHE A 77 -20.91 16.53 13.49
CA PHE A 77 -22.32 16.25 13.75
C PHE A 77 -23.22 17.03 12.77
N ASP A 78 -23.05 18.37 12.68
CA ASP A 78 -23.84 19.21 11.82
C ASP A 78 -23.76 18.77 10.33
N ALA A 79 -22.56 18.36 9.88
CA ALA A 79 -22.37 17.87 8.51
C ALA A 79 -23.07 16.53 8.25
N LYS A 80 -22.95 15.56 9.19
CA LYS A 80 -23.62 14.25 9.09
C LYS A 80 -25.15 14.39 9.15
N GLU A 81 -25.65 15.20 10.06
CA GLU A 81 -27.08 15.44 10.18
C GLU A 81 -27.66 16.10 8.93
N LYS A 82 -26.97 17.10 8.36
CA LYS A 82 -27.37 17.75 7.10
C LYS A 82 -27.39 16.75 5.93
N GLU A 83 -26.37 15.89 5.83
CA GLU A 83 -26.31 14.85 4.80
C GLU A 83 -27.44 13.83 4.98
N ALA A 84 -27.65 13.32 6.19
CA ALA A 84 -28.71 12.37 6.51
C ALA A 84 -30.10 12.94 6.25
N LYS A 85 -30.34 14.20 6.63
CA LYS A 85 -31.59 14.89 6.33
C LYS A 85 -31.83 14.96 4.83
N LYS A 86 -30.83 15.38 4.05
CA LYS A 86 -30.93 15.44 2.60
C LYS A 86 -31.24 14.06 2.01
N LEU A 87 -30.58 13.00 2.50
CA LEU A 87 -30.84 11.64 2.04
C LEU A 87 -32.28 11.18 2.36
N LEU A 88 -32.83 11.54 3.53
CA LEU A 88 -34.22 11.27 3.89
C LEU A 88 -35.22 12.04 2.99
N ASP A 89 -34.90 13.29 2.69
CA ASP A 89 -35.75 14.14 1.84
C ASP A 89 -35.73 13.67 0.36
N ASP A 90 -34.59 13.22 -0.13
CA ASP A 90 -34.38 12.75 -1.51
C ASP A 90 -34.81 11.27 -1.74
N MET A 91 -35.11 10.52 -0.67
CA MET A 91 -35.47 9.10 -0.77
C MET A 91 -36.84 8.92 -1.42
N LYS A 92 -36.91 8.12 -2.48
CA LYS A 92 -38.14 7.71 -3.12
C LYS A 92 -38.96 6.76 -2.25
N THR A 93 -40.22 7.07 -2.04
CA THR A 93 -41.16 6.26 -1.25
C THR A 93 -42.37 5.79 -2.06
N ASP A 94 -42.48 6.18 -3.34
CA ASP A 94 -43.60 5.78 -4.19
C ASP A 94 -43.62 4.25 -4.40
N THR A 95 -44.81 3.69 -4.57
CA THR A 95 -45.03 2.22 -4.67
C THR A 95 -44.44 1.62 -5.92
N ASN A 96 -44.24 2.40 -6.99
CA ASN A 96 -43.74 1.94 -8.29
C ASN A 96 -42.24 2.22 -8.46
N ARG A 97 -41.53 2.61 -7.39
CA ARG A 97 -40.10 2.91 -7.44
C ARG A 97 -39.26 1.70 -7.86
N THR A 98 -38.26 1.95 -8.67
CA THR A 98 -37.26 0.95 -9.08
C THR A 98 -35.91 1.18 -8.44
N TYR A 99 -35.74 2.29 -7.69
CA TYR A 99 -34.54 2.66 -6.92
C TYR A 99 -34.94 3.62 -5.80
N LEU A 100 -34.06 3.80 -4.80
CA LEU A 100 -34.34 4.69 -3.67
C LEU A 100 -33.73 6.09 -3.83
N TRP A 101 -32.62 6.24 -4.52
CA TRP A 101 -31.94 7.53 -4.74
C TRP A 101 -31.47 7.69 -6.17
N SER A 102 -31.55 8.93 -6.67
CA SER A 102 -30.91 9.32 -7.93
C SER A 102 -29.39 9.13 -7.84
N GLY A 103 -28.76 8.67 -8.94
CA GLY A 103 -27.38 8.28 -9.00
C GLY A 103 -27.12 6.86 -8.47
N ALA A 104 -28.19 6.08 -8.18
CA ALA A 104 -28.17 4.67 -7.83
C ALA A 104 -29.33 3.90 -8.50
N GLU A 105 -29.68 4.26 -9.73
CA GLU A 105 -30.88 3.77 -10.41
C GLU A 105 -30.74 2.32 -10.94
N ASN A 106 -29.55 1.92 -11.36
CA ASN A 106 -29.33 0.68 -12.11
C ASN A 106 -29.00 -0.49 -11.18
N LEU A 107 -29.85 -0.81 -10.22
CA LEU A 107 -29.61 -1.81 -9.17
C LEU A 107 -29.41 -3.24 -9.69
N GLU A 108 -30.01 -3.58 -10.84
CA GLU A 108 -29.89 -4.91 -11.44
C GLU A 108 -28.63 -5.09 -12.29
N THR A 109 -28.12 -4.02 -12.90
CA THR A 109 -27.03 -4.05 -13.88
C THR A 109 -25.72 -3.42 -13.38
N ASN A 110 -25.76 -2.75 -12.22
CA ASN A 110 -24.62 -2.14 -11.58
C ASN A 110 -24.64 -2.37 -10.06
N SER A 111 -23.88 -3.33 -9.59
CA SER A 111 -23.84 -3.70 -8.17
C SER A 111 -23.31 -2.60 -7.25
N SER A 112 -22.52 -1.66 -7.77
CA SER A 112 -22.06 -0.51 -6.99
C SER A 112 -23.20 0.42 -6.57
N HIS A 113 -24.29 0.47 -7.34
CA HIS A 113 -25.51 1.21 -6.99
C HIS A 113 -26.24 0.58 -5.80
N MET A 114 -26.23 -0.76 -5.70
CA MET A 114 -26.74 -1.47 -4.53
C MET A 114 -25.91 -1.12 -3.27
N THR A 115 -24.59 -1.24 -3.33
CA THR A 115 -23.71 -0.85 -2.24
C THR A 115 -23.90 0.62 -1.84
N LYS A 116 -24.00 1.53 -2.81
CA LYS A 116 -24.26 2.96 -2.57
C LYS A 116 -25.59 3.18 -1.84
N THR A 117 -26.63 2.45 -2.23
CA THR A 117 -27.95 2.54 -1.59
C THR A 117 -27.88 2.13 -0.11
N TYR A 118 -27.23 1.00 0.21
CA TYR A 118 -27.06 0.58 1.60
C TYR A 118 -26.17 1.55 2.42
N ARG A 119 -25.15 2.15 1.82
CA ARG A 119 -24.34 3.20 2.47
C ARG A 119 -25.16 4.47 2.76
N ASN A 120 -26.13 4.82 1.90
CA ASN A 120 -27.04 5.93 2.19
C ASN A 120 -27.93 5.60 3.39
N ILE A 121 -28.45 4.38 3.47
CA ILE A 121 -29.24 3.93 4.63
C ILE A 121 -28.38 3.96 5.91
N GLU A 122 -27.13 3.45 5.84
CA GLU A 122 -26.17 3.48 6.96
C GLU A 122 -25.95 4.93 7.47
N LYS A 123 -25.72 5.90 6.58
CA LYS A 123 -25.52 7.31 6.97
C LYS A 123 -26.72 7.92 7.69
N ILE A 124 -27.92 7.56 7.27
CA ILE A 124 -29.14 8.00 7.94
C ILE A 124 -29.23 7.33 9.33
N ALA A 125 -29.03 6.01 9.41
CA ALA A 125 -29.05 5.26 10.66
C ALA A 125 -27.99 5.79 11.63
N GLU A 126 -26.76 6.07 11.14
CA GLU A 126 -25.69 6.68 11.91
C GLU A 126 -26.12 8.00 12.55
N SER A 127 -26.70 8.90 11.77
CA SER A 127 -27.14 10.21 12.27
C SER A 127 -28.28 10.10 13.28
N MET A 128 -29.17 9.14 13.08
CA MET A 128 -30.31 8.93 13.99
C MET A 128 -29.92 8.40 15.36
N GLN A 129 -28.76 7.80 15.54
CA GLN A 129 -28.27 7.33 16.84
C GLN A 129 -27.65 8.44 17.69
N HIS A 130 -27.39 9.61 17.10
CA HIS A 130 -26.80 10.71 17.86
C HIS A 130 -27.82 11.33 18.84
N LYS A 131 -27.44 11.53 20.11
CA LYS A 131 -28.33 12.03 21.17
C LYS A 131 -28.95 13.41 20.89
N ASN A 132 -28.26 14.26 20.11
CA ASN A 132 -28.67 15.63 19.78
C ASN A 132 -29.40 15.74 18.43
N THR A 133 -29.63 14.61 17.72
CA THR A 133 -30.28 14.63 16.41
C THR A 133 -31.76 14.97 16.52
N VAL A 134 -32.26 15.73 15.54
CA VAL A 134 -33.70 15.94 15.34
C VAL A 134 -34.31 14.89 14.41
N LEU A 135 -33.48 14.00 13.84
CA LEU A 135 -33.91 13.03 12.84
C LEU A 135 -34.50 11.74 13.44
N LYS A 136 -34.34 11.49 14.75
CA LYS A 136 -34.84 10.28 15.43
C LYS A 136 -36.34 10.38 15.73
N THR A 137 -37.15 10.46 14.68
CA THR A 137 -38.59 10.47 14.74
C THR A 137 -39.18 9.11 14.36
N VAL A 138 -40.44 8.85 14.76
CA VAL A 138 -41.17 7.63 14.38
C VAL A 138 -41.30 7.54 12.84
N GLU A 139 -41.59 8.65 12.19
CA GLU A 139 -41.70 8.71 10.73
C GLU A 139 -40.40 8.29 10.05
N ASN A 140 -39.27 8.87 10.44
CA ASN A 140 -37.96 8.53 9.84
C ASN A 140 -37.53 7.10 10.14
N LYS A 141 -37.84 6.57 11.32
CA LYS A 141 -37.63 5.15 11.63
C LYS A 141 -38.40 4.24 10.68
N LEU A 142 -39.67 4.55 10.44
CA LEU A 142 -40.52 3.81 9.47
C LEU A 142 -39.96 3.91 8.04
N LYS A 143 -39.52 5.10 7.61
CA LYS A 143 -38.87 5.29 6.29
C LYS A 143 -37.63 4.41 6.10
N ILE A 144 -36.74 4.32 7.08
CA ILE A 144 -35.55 3.48 6.99
C ILE A 144 -35.94 2.00 6.97
N LYS A 145 -36.87 1.60 7.84
CA LYS A 145 -37.37 0.22 7.84
C LYS A 145 -37.96 -0.13 6.47
N GLU A 146 -38.78 0.73 5.90
CA GLU A 146 -39.35 0.53 4.57
C GLU A 146 -38.27 0.47 3.48
N ALA A 147 -37.19 1.24 3.58
CA ALA A 147 -36.06 1.17 2.68
C ALA A 147 -35.32 -0.18 2.79
N LEU A 148 -35.12 -0.70 4.00
CA LEU A 148 -34.55 -2.03 4.23
C LEU A 148 -35.46 -3.13 3.70
N ASP A 149 -36.75 -3.07 3.99
CA ASP A 149 -37.77 -4.02 3.48
C ASP A 149 -37.77 -4.04 1.93
N TRP A 150 -37.74 -2.86 1.33
CA TRP A 150 -37.74 -2.74 -0.12
C TRP A 150 -36.46 -3.30 -0.77
N MET A 151 -35.27 -2.96 -0.20
CA MET A 151 -33.98 -3.45 -0.68
C MET A 151 -33.84 -4.96 -0.48
N HIS A 152 -34.31 -5.49 0.65
CA HIS A 152 -34.31 -6.93 0.92
C HIS A 152 -35.24 -7.65 -0.07
N LYS A 153 -36.46 -7.18 -0.26
CA LYS A 153 -37.47 -7.82 -1.14
C LYS A 153 -37.09 -7.75 -2.62
N ASN A 154 -36.53 -6.63 -3.08
CA ASN A 154 -36.39 -6.35 -4.51
C ASN A 154 -34.96 -6.44 -5.04
N VAL A 155 -33.94 -6.38 -4.17
CA VAL A 155 -32.52 -6.29 -4.60
C VAL A 155 -31.68 -7.38 -3.94
N TYR A 156 -31.16 -7.15 -2.74
CA TYR A 156 -30.15 -7.98 -2.13
C TYR A 156 -30.70 -9.31 -1.58
N GLY A 157 -31.88 -9.31 -1.02
CA GLY A 157 -32.58 -10.52 -0.53
C GLY A 157 -33.47 -11.21 -1.58
N LYS A 158 -33.58 -10.64 -2.79
CA LYS A 158 -34.42 -11.19 -3.88
C LYS A 158 -33.74 -12.44 -4.46
N ASN A 159 -34.21 -13.62 -4.02
CA ASN A 159 -33.74 -14.94 -4.53
C ASN A 159 -32.19 -15.02 -4.60
N PRO A 160 -31.45 -14.87 -3.47
CA PRO A 160 -29.98 -14.76 -3.53
C PRO A 160 -29.33 -16.00 -4.17
N SER A 161 -29.86 -17.21 -3.99
CA SER A 161 -29.34 -18.42 -4.64
C SER A 161 -29.44 -18.35 -6.17
N GLN A 162 -30.59 -17.92 -6.71
CA GLN A 162 -30.75 -17.71 -8.15
C GLN A 162 -29.81 -16.61 -8.66
N LYS A 163 -29.60 -15.56 -7.88
CA LYS A 163 -28.68 -14.48 -8.23
C LYS A 163 -27.23 -14.99 -8.31
N VAL A 164 -26.80 -15.87 -7.42
CA VAL A 164 -25.48 -16.53 -7.49
C VAL A 164 -25.33 -17.35 -8.78
N GLU A 165 -26.35 -18.10 -9.17
CA GLU A 165 -26.33 -18.83 -10.44
C GLU A 165 -26.20 -17.90 -11.65
N ASP A 166 -26.95 -16.80 -11.67
CA ASP A 166 -26.93 -15.80 -12.75
C ASP A 166 -25.56 -15.10 -12.84
N LEU A 167 -24.97 -14.73 -11.71
CA LEU A 167 -23.63 -14.12 -11.63
C LEU A 167 -22.57 -15.12 -12.10
N THR A 168 -22.69 -16.39 -11.71
CA THR A 168 -21.80 -17.47 -12.13
C THR A 168 -21.84 -17.69 -13.64
N LYS A 169 -23.05 -17.72 -14.23
CA LYS A 169 -23.24 -17.83 -15.68
C LYS A 169 -22.64 -16.63 -16.42
N ASN A 170 -22.84 -15.43 -15.90
CA ASN A 170 -22.30 -14.20 -16.47
C ASN A 170 -20.76 -14.22 -16.47
N ARG A 171 -20.12 -14.58 -15.34
CA ARG A 171 -18.65 -14.69 -15.23
C ARG A 171 -18.07 -15.74 -16.20
N LYS A 172 -18.78 -16.82 -16.47
CA LYS A 172 -18.38 -17.85 -17.43
C LYS A 172 -18.69 -17.50 -18.89
N GLY A 173 -19.19 -16.29 -19.16
CA GLY A 173 -19.51 -15.84 -20.52
C GLY A 173 -20.74 -16.54 -21.14
N GLN A 174 -21.57 -17.21 -20.32
CA GLN A 174 -22.76 -17.97 -20.77
C GLN A 174 -23.98 -17.07 -20.93
N THR A 175 -23.97 -15.87 -20.38
CA THR A 175 -25.04 -14.87 -20.57
C THR A 175 -24.38 -13.50 -20.79
N THR A 176 -24.78 -12.82 -21.84
CA THR A 176 -24.31 -11.45 -22.11
C THR A 176 -25.47 -10.47 -22.17
N PRO A 177 -25.64 -9.64 -21.15
CA PRO A 177 -25.97 -8.25 -21.40
C PRO A 177 -24.68 -7.44 -21.50
N LYS A 178 -24.43 -6.83 -22.62
CA LYS A 178 -23.20 -6.05 -22.93
C LYS A 178 -22.89 -4.87 -22.00
N ASN A 179 -23.67 -4.62 -20.96
CA ASN A 179 -23.57 -3.43 -20.08
C ASN A 179 -23.73 -3.73 -18.59
N ASN A 180 -23.36 -4.91 -18.11
CA ASN A 180 -23.45 -5.24 -16.69
C ASN A 180 -22.11 -4.96 -15.97
N SER A 181 -22.17 -4.04 -14.99
CA SER A 181 -21.09 -3.75 -14.04
C SER A 181 -21.36 -4.47 -12.71
N LEU A 182 -21.45 -5.78 -12.75
CA LEU A 182 -21.68 -6.62 -11.56
C LEU A 182 -20.33 -7.08 -11.00
N ASN A 183 -20.05 -6.72 -9.73
CA ASN A 183 -18.82 -7.04 -9.05
C ASN A 183 -19.09 -7.89 -7.81
N TRP A 184 -18.43 -9.03 -7.68
CA TRP A 184 -18.49 -9.93 -6.53
C TRP A 184 -18.31 -9.17 -5.20
N TRP A 185 -17.40 -8.20 -5.16
CA TRP A 185 -17.07 -7.42 -3.97
C TRP A 185 -18.30 -6.69 -3.38
N ASP A 186 -19.19 -6.20 -4.23
CA ASP A 186 -20.42 -5.54 -3.80
C ASP A 186 -21.38 -6.50 -3.09
N TYR A 187 -21.41 -7.76 -3.51
CA TYR A 187 -22.29 -8.80 -2.91
C TYR A 187 -21.71 -9.38 -1.63
N GLU A 188 -20.40 -9.56 -1.56
CA GLU A 188 -19.73 -10.28 -0.47
C GLU A 188 -19.16 -9.34 0.61
N ILE A 189 -18.79 -8.11 0.27
CA ILE A 189 -18.10 -7.19 1.16
C ILE A 189 -18.80 -5.83 1.26
N GLY A 190 -18.98 -5.12 0.14
CA GLY A 190 -19.41 -3.73 0.14
C GLY A 190 -20.79 -3.51 0.72
N THR A 191 -21.79 -4.24 0.22
CA THR A 191 -23.16 -4.23 0.73
C THR A 191 -23.28 -4.82 2.12
N PRO A 192 -22.72 -6.03 2.42
CA PRO A 192 -22.73 -6.59 3.76
C PRO A 192 -22.18 -5.66 4.85
N ARG A 193 -21.08 -4.97 4.61
CA ARG A 193 -20.50 -4.01 5.57
C ARG A 193 -21.49 -2.89 5.92
N ALA A 194 -22.10 -2.27 4.91
CA ALA A 194 -23.08 -1.22 5.14
C ALA A 194 -24.36 -1.76 5.81
N LEU A 195 -24.81 -2.93 5.41
CA LEU A 195 -26.00 -3.57 6.00
C LEU A 195 -25.76 -3.96 7.46
N THR A 196 -24.67 -4.65 7.79
CA THR A 196 -24.40 -5.06 9.18
C THR A 196 -24.23 -3.86 10.10
N ASN A 197 -23.53 -2.80 9.64
CA ASN A 197 -23.45 -1.55 10.40
C ASN A 197 -24.83 -0.92 10.62
N THR A 198 -25.67 -0.88 9.59
CA THR A 198 -27.04 -0.35 9.70
C THR A 198 -27.84 -1.14 10.72
N LEU A 199 -27.79 -2.48 10.69
CA LEU A 199 -28.54 -3.33 11.62
C LEU A 199 -28.09 -3.12 13.06
N LEU A 200 -26.78 -3.03 13.32
CA LEU A 200 -26.26 -2.75 14.66
C LEU A 200 -26.60 -1.35 15.15
N LEU A 201 -26.66 -0.35 14.25
CA LEU A 201 -27.11 1.02 14.58
C LEU A 201 -28.60 1.09 14.87
N MET A 202 -29.41 0.25 14.25
CA MET A 202 -30.87 0.26 14.38
C MET A 202 -31.41 -0.77 15.38
N ASP A 203 -30.57 -1.34 16.20
CA ASP A 203 -30.94 -2.37 17.17
C ASP A 203 -32.09 -1.95 18.14
N ASP A 204 -32.20 -0.67 18.46
CA ASP A 204 -33.30 -0.12 19.25
C ASP A 204 -34.62 0.08 18.45
N MET A 205 -34.61 -0.20 17.14
CA MET A 205 -35.73 0.07 16.22
C MET A 205 -36.20 -1.18 15.47
N LEU A 206 -35.38 -2.22 15.41
CA LEU A 206 -35.65 -3.49 14.74
C LEU A 206 -35.76 -4.62 15.75
N THR A 207 -36.63 -5.57 15.49
CA THR A 207 -36.64 -6.82 16.25
C THR A 207 -35.46 -7.71 15.84
N LYS A 208 -35.03 -8.62 16.70
CA LYS A 208 -33.98 -9.61 16.38
C LYS A 208 -34.33 -10.42 15.13
N ASP A 209 -35.59 -10.81 14.97
CA ASP A 209 -36.06 -11.57 13.80
C ASP A 209 -35.96 -10.76 12.51
N GLU A 210 -36.28 -9.45 12.54
CA GLU A 210 -36.09 -8.56 11.40
C GLU A 210 -34.61 -8.42 11.03
N MET A 211 -33.74 -8.20 12.02
CA MET A 211 -32.30 -8.09 11.80
C MET A 211 -31.73 -9.37 11.16
N LYS A 212 -32.08 -10.55 11.69
CA LYS A 212 -31.69 -11.85 11.13
C LYS A 212 -32.26 -12.08 9.73
N ASN A 213 -33.50 -11.64 9.46
CA ASN A 213 -34.05 -11.74 8.11
C ASN A 213 -33.28 -10.88 7.10
N TYR A 214 -32.87 -9.65 7.45
CA TYR A 214 -32.10 -8.77 6.57
C TYR A 214 -30.66 -9.27 6.36
N SER A 215 -30.01 -9.89 7.37
CA SER A 215 -28.65 -10.42 7.28
C SER A 215 -28.57 -11.73 6.49
N LYS A 216 -29.62 -12.54 6.46
CA LYS A 216 -29.64 -13.88 5.87
C LYS A 216 -29.04 -13.98 4.44
N PRO A 217 -29.23 -13.03 3.50
CA PRO A 217 -28.59 -13.08 2.18
C PRO A 217 -27.06 -13.04 2.24
N ILE A 218 -26.46 -12.47 3.30
CA ILE A 218 -25.00 -12.41 3.47
C ILE A 218 -24.41 -13.82 3.45
N SER A 219 -24.97 -14.73 4.24
CA SER A 219 -24.52 -16.14 4.28
C SER A 219 -24.70 -16.89 2.94
N THR A 220 -25.57 -16.42 2.05
CA THR A 220 -25.69 -17.01 0.70
C THR A 220 -24.60 -16.50 -0.24
N TYR A 221 -24.33 -15.19 -0.24
CA TYR A 221 -23.29 -14.60 -1.10
C TYR A 221 -21.89 -14.84 -0.55
N ALA A 222 -21.70 -14.79 0.77
CA ALA A 222 -20.45 -14.94 1.49
C ALA A 222 -20.56 -16.03 2.58
N PRO A 223 -20.59 -17.31 2.21
CA PRO A 223 -20.80 -18.42 3.17
C PRO A 223 -19.62 -18.67 4.09
N SER A 224 -18.42 -18.15 3.78
CA SER A 224 -17.19 -18.38 4.54
C SER A 224 -16.56 -17.07 5.01
N SER A 225 -15.88 -17.10 6.16
CA SER A 225 -15.11 -15.97 6.70
C SER A 225 -13.70 -15.83 6.15
N ASP A 226 -13.25 -16.78 5.31
CA ASP A 226 -11.91 -16.82 4.73
C ASP A 226 -11.89 -17.11 3.22
N LYS A 227 -13.05 -17.09 2.57
CA LYS A 227 -13.19 -17.29 1.11
C LYS A 227 -13.86 -16.08 0.47
N ILE A 228 -13.48 -15.81 -0.77
CA ILE A 228 -14.09 -14.80 -1.65
C ILE A 228 -14.50 -15.43 -2.98
N LEU A 229 -15.21 -14.65 -3.81
CA LEU A 229 -15.74 -15.05 -5.11
C LEU A 229 -16.84 -16.12 -5.05
N SER A 230 -17.40 -16.37 -3.87
CA SER A 230 -18.48 -17.33 -3.67
C SER A 230 -19.75 -16.92 -4.40
N SER A 231 -20.04 -15.60 -4.43
CA SER A 231 -21.21 -15.04 -5.14
C SER A 231 -21.17 -15.24 -6.67
N VAL A 232 -20.03 -15.54 -7.23
CA VAL A 232 -19.81 -15.81 -8.66
C VAL A 232 -19.48 -17.27 -8.96
N GLY A 233 -19.76 -18.18 -8.00
CA GLY A 233 -19.61 -19.62 -8.15
C GLY A 233 -18.17 -20.12 -8.13
N GLU A 234 -17.26 -19.34 -7.57
CA GLU A 234 -15.88 -19.72 -7.27
C GLU A 234 -15.69 -19.75 -5.75
N SER A 235 -14.54 -20.21 -5.30
CA SER A 235 -14.21 -20.21 -3.86
C SER A 235 -12.69 -20.13 -3.73
N GLU A 236 -12.19 -18.91 -3.62
CA GLU A 236 -10.76 -18.66 -3.45
C GLU A 236 -10.44 -18.25 -2.02
N ASP A 237 -9.24 -18.62 -1.55
CA ASP A 237 -8.76 -18.17 -0.25
C ASP A 237 -8.58 -16.64 -0.25
N ALA A 238 -9.29 -15.97 0.64
CA ALA A 238 -9.12 -14.56 0.86
C ALA A 238 -7.73 -14.27 1.46
N LYS A 239 -7.10 -13.18 1.06
CA LYS A 239 -5.77 -12.75 1.53
C LYS A 239 -5.72 -11.25 1.72
N GLY A 240 -4.73 -10.78 2.49
CA GLY A 240 -4.51 -9.34 2.69
C GLY A 240 -5.75 -8.59 3.15
N GLY A 241 -6.03 -7.45 2.52
CA GLY A 241 -7.19 -6.61 2.83
C GLY A 241 -8.54 -7.32 2.65
N ASN A 242 -8.67 -8.18 1.65
CA ASN A 242 -9.91 -8.92 1.41
C ASN A 242 -10.19 -9.94 2.53
N LEU A 243 -9.16 -10.58 3.11
CA LEU A 243 -9.34 -11.49 4.25
C LEU A 243 -9.85 -10.75 5.48
N VAL A 244 -9.29 -9.58 5.77
CA VAL A 244 -9.78 -8.74 6.87
C VAL A 244 -11.22 -8.32 6.64
N ASP A 245 -11.56 -7.89 5.43
CA ASP A 245 -12.91 -7.40 5.13
C ASP A 245 -13.96 -8.51 5.18
N ILE A 246 -13.69 -9.70 4.63
CA ILE A 246 -14.64 -10.81 4.70
C ILE A 246 -14.78 -11.36 6.12
N SER A 247 -13.67 -11.48 6.88
CA SER A 247 -13.70 -11.87 8.29
C SER A 247 -14.51 -10.88 9.13
N LYS A 248 -14.39 -9.57 8.84
CA LYS A 248 -15.15 -8.51 9.50
C LYS A 248 -16.65 -8.61 9.21
N VAL A 249 -17.04 -8.82 7.96
CA VAL A 249 -18.44 -9.04 7.58
C VAL A 249 -19.03 -10.18 8.37
N LYS A 250 -18.36 -11.33 8.41
CA LYS A 250 -18.85 -12.54 9.10
C LYS A 250 -18.82 -12.38 10.62
N LEU A 251 -17.86 -11.61 11.16
CA LEU A 251 -17.81 -11.27 12.58
C LEU A 251 -19.05 -10.45 12.99
N LEU A 252 -19.42 -9.44 12.21
CA LEU A 252 -20.59 -8.61 12.49
C LEU A 252 -21.90 -9.38 12.27
N GLU A 253 -21.98 -10.20 11.22
CA GLU A 253 -23.12 -11.09 11.02
C GLU A 253 -23.29 -12.03 12.19
N SER A 254 -22.22 -12.62 12.76
CA SER A 254 -22.30 -13.51 13.91
C SER A 254 -22.84 -12.82 15.17
N VAL A 255 -22.60 -11.52 15.32
CA VAL A 255 -23.16 -10.73 16.43
C VAL A 255 -24.66 -10.50 16.24
N ILE A 256 -25.09 -10.22 14.98
CA ILE A 256 -26.52 -10.07 14.65
C ILE A 256 -27.29 -11.36 14.83
N GLU A 257 -26.69 -12.49 14.39
CA GLU A 257 -27.29 -13.82 14.48
C GLU A 257 -27.21 -14.43 15.89
N GLU A 258 -26.33 -13.89 16.75
CA GLU A 258 -25.94 -14.45 18.05
C GLU A 258 -25.40 -15.90 17.86
N ASP A 259 -24.56 -16.10 16.82
CA ASP A 259 -24.00 -17.40 16.43
C ASP A 259 -22.55 -17.51 16.92
N VAL A 260 -22.34 -18.35 17.94
CA VAL A 260 -21.02 -18.57 18.57
C VAL A 260 -20.02 -19.26 17.64
N ASP A 261 -20.49 -20.18 16.80
CA ASP A 261 -19.63 -20.92 15.87
C ASP A 261 -19.16 -20.02 14.72
N MET A 262 -20.05 -19.18 14.21
CA MET A 262 -19.71 -18.18 13.20
C MET A 262 -18.75 -17.14 13.77
N LEU A 263 -18.97 -16.68 15.01
CA LEU A 263 -18.07 -15.77 15.70
C LEU A 263 -16.66 -16.35 15.82
N LYS A 264 -16.57 -17.59 16.33
CA LYS A 264 -15.28 -18.28 16.47
C LYS A 264 -14.57 -18.45 15.11
N LYS A 265 -15.27 -18.93 14.08
CA LYS A 265 -14.73 -19.10 12.72
C LYS A 265 -14.25 -17.79 12.14
N SER A 266 -14.96 -16.69 12.38
CA SER A 266 -14.56 -15.36 11.91
C SER A 266 -13.27 -14.87 12.57
N ILE A 267 -13.10 -15.12 13.87
CA ILE A 267 -11.88 -14.82 14.62
C ILE A 267 -10.72 -15.71 14.16
N ASP A 268 -10.97 -17.01 13.96
CA ASP A 268 -9.95 -17.93 13.45
C ASP A 268 -9.48 -17.53 12.04
N SER A 269 -10.38 -17.04 11.18
CA SER A 269 -10.05 -16.50 9.86
C SER A 269 -9.26 -15.20 9.95
N PHE A 270 -9.67 -14.30 10.84
CA PHE A 270 -8.92 -13.07 11.10
C PHE A 270 -7.49 -13.36 11.58
N ASN A 271 -7.28 -14.37 12.41
CA ASN A 271 -5.94 -14.74 12.88
C ASN A 271 -4.99 -15.15 11.72
N LYS A 272 -5.51 -15.64 10.59
CA LYS A 272 -4.71 -15.98 9.41
C LYS A 272 -4.08 -14.76 8.72
N VAL A 273 -4.56 -13.54 9.04
CA VAL A 273 -4.01 -12.30 8.49
C VAL A 273 -2.57 -12.07 8.92
N PHE A 274 -2.20 -12.47 10.16
CA PHE A 274 -0.89 -12.21 10.75
C PHE A 274 0.20 -13.19 10.28
N THR A 275 0.35 -13.28 8.96
CA THR A 275 1.34 -14.14 8.31
C THR A 275 2.08 -13.38 7.23
N TYR A 276 3.34 -13.79 6.97
CA TYR A 276 4.07 -13.31 5.81
C TYR A 276 3.78 -14.18 4.61
N VAL A 277 3.81 -13.57 3.43
CA VAL A 277 3.71 -14.30 2.17
C VAL A 277 4.87 -15.28 2.07
N GLN A 278 4.54 -16.54 1.78
CA GLN A 278 5.54 -17.56 1.43
C GLN A 278 5.73 -17.49 -0.09
N ASP A 279 6.97 -17.41 -0.56
CA ASP A 279 7.27 -17.46 -1.99
C ASP A 279 6.63 -18.67 -2.66
N SER A 280 5.73 -18.42 -3.60
CA SER A 280 5.26 -19.45 -4.48
C SER A 280 5.84 -19.22 -5.88
N ALA A 281 6.58 -20.18 -6.39
CA ALA A 281 7.12 -20.16 -7.75
C ALA A 281 6.05 -19.98 -8.86
N THR A 282 4.77 -20.09 -8.50
CA THR A 282 3.63 -20.01 -9.42
C THR A 282 2.96 -18.63 -9.48
N GLY A 283 3.40 -17.65 -8.69
CA GLY A 283 2.80 -16.31 -8.61
C GLY A 283 1.41 -16.26 -7.96
N LYS A 284 0.79 -17.40 -7.65
CA LYS A 284 -0.48 -17.45 -6.92
C LYS A 284 -0.23 -17.29 -5.43
N GLY A 285 -0.93 -16.34 -4.81
CA GLY A 285 -0.89 -16.14 -3.36
C GLY A 285 0.10 -15.09 -2.89
N ARG A 286 0.54 -14.21 -3.77
CA ARG A 286 1.50 -13.13 -3.45
C ARG A 286 0.89 -11.98 -2.63
N ASN A 287 -0.41 -11.94 -2.43
CA ASN A 287 -1.08 -10.87 -1.68
C ASN A 287 -0.74 -10.94 -0.19
N GLY A 288 -0.33 -9.81 0.39
CA GLY A 288 0.01 -9.68 1.80
C GLY A 288 1.39 -9.07 2.05
N PHE A 289 1.82 -9.09 3.32
CA PHE A 289 3.13 -8.60 3.72
C PHE A 289 4.24 -9.62 3.51
N TYR A 290 5.40 -9.14 3.10
CA TYR A 290 6.67 -9.85 3.01
C TYR A 290 7.58 -9.47 4.17
N LYS A 291 8.63 -10.27 4.40
CA LYS A 291 9.54 -10.03 5.52
C LYS A 291 10.37 -8.76 5.41
N ASP A 292 10.59 -8.28 4.19
CA ASP A 292 11.25 -7.01 3.92
C ASP A 292 10.36 -5.78 4.13
N GLY A 293 9.10 -5.97 4.55
CA GLY A 293 8.11 -4.93 4.73
C GLY A 293 7.30 -4.57 3.47
N SER A 294 7.61 -5.19 2.33
CA SER A 294 6.80 -5.07 1.11
C SER A 294 5.37 -5.52 1.36
N TYR A 295 4.40 -4.82 0.77
CA TYR A 295 3.02 -5.27 0.72
C TYR A 295 2.54 -5.28 -0.72
N ILE A 296 2.13 -6.44 -1.19
CA ILE A 296 1.62 -6.66 -2.53
C ILE A 296 0.14 -7.03 -2.44
N ASP A 297 -0.66 -6.52 -3.37
CA ASP A 297 -2.02 -6.98 -3.61
C ASP A 297 -2.26 -7.16 -5.12
N HIS A 298 -3.38 -7.74 -5.50
CA HIS A 298 -3.66 -8.08 -6.90
C HIS A 298 -2.51 -8.84 -7.58
N GLN A 299 -1.81 -9.70 -6.82
CA GLN A 299 -0.72 -10.58 -7.21
C GLN A 299 0.65 -9.92 -7.46
N ASP A 300 0.71 -8.69 -7.95
CA ASP A 300 1.96 -8.06 -8.38
C ASP A 300 2.01 -6.53 -8.26
N VAL A 301 1.01 -5.93 -7.60
CA VAL A 301 0.95 -4.49 -7.42
C VAL A 301 1.44 -4.08 -6.03
N PRO A 302 2.44 -3.20 -5.91
CA PRO A 302 2.83 -2.59 -4.65
C PRO A 302 1.69 -1.73 -4.08
N TYR A 303 1.11 -2.15 -2.95
CA TYR A 303 -0.16 -1.62 -2.49
C TYR A 303 -0.23 -1.28 -1.00
N THR A 304 0.89 -1.05 -0.33
CA THR A 304 0.91 -0.67 1.09
C THR A 304 0.01 0.53 1.37
N GLY A 305 0.07 1.56 0.51
CA GLY A 305 -0.66 2.83 0.66
C GLY A 305 -2.14 2.80 0.27
N ALA A 306 -2.70 1.65 -0.11
CA ALA A 306 -4.12 1.48 -0.38
C ALA A 306 -4.65 0.20 0.27
N TYR A 307 -4.46 -1.01 -0.31
CA TYR A 307 -4.94 -2.26 0.29
C TYR A 307 -4.28 -2.59 1.63
N GLY A 308 -2.99 -2.25 1.82
CA GLY A 308 -2.32 -2.33 3.11
C GLY A 308 -2.98 -1.44 4.17
N VAL A 309 -3.39 -0.23 3.78
CA VAL A 309 -4.14 0.70 4.66
C VAL A 309 -5.50 0.12 5.03
N VAL A 310 -6.23 -0.47 4.07
CA VAL A 310 -7.52 -1.15 4.32
C VAL A 310 -7.34 -2.30 5.31
N LEU A 311 -6.29 -3.11 5.12
CA LEU A 311 -5.93 -4.19 6.03
C LEU A 311 -5.70 -3.66 7.45
N LEU A 312 -4.85 -2.65 7.62
CA LEU A 312 -4.52 -2.08 8.94
C LEU A 312 -5.74 -1.43 9.60
N GLU A 313 -6.56 -0.71 8.85
CA GLU A 313 -7.80 -0.11 9.35
C GLU A 313 -8.77 -1.18 9.84
N GLY A 314 -8.99 -2.24 9.06
CA GLY A 314 -9.84 -3.35 9.45
C GLY A 314 -9.35 -4.07 10.71
N ILE A 315 -8.04 -4.32 10.83
CA ILE A 315 -7.42 -4.84 12.06
C ILE A 315 -7.74 -3.92 13.25
N SER A 316 -7.55 -2.61 13.09
CA SER A 316 -7.79 -1.64 14.16
C SER A 316 -9.25 -1.53 14.60
N GLN A 317 -10.19 -1.89 13.71
CA GLN A 317 -11.62 -1.96 14.03
C GLN A 317 -12.00 -3.25 14.77
N MET A 318 -11.45 -4.38 14.33
CA MET A 318 -11.82 -5.71 14.86
C MET A 318 -11.15 -6.03 16.18
N MET A 319 -9.88 -5.68 16.36
CA MET A 319 -9.12 -6.08 17.56
C MET A 319 -9.73 -5.65 18.89
N PRO A 320 -10.25 -4.42 19.06
CA PRO A 320 -10.92 -4.05 20.32
C PRO A 320 -12.13 -4.94 20.63
N MET A 321 -12.91 -5.29 19.61
CA MET A 321 -14.07 -6.14 19.73
C MET A 321 -13.69 -7.59 20.04
N ILE A 322 -12.69 -8.13 19.36
CA ILE A 322 -12.20 -9.50 19.58
C ILE A 322 -11.63 -9.65 21.00
N LYS A 323 -10.95 -8.62 21.52
CA LYS A 323 -10.45 -8.61 22.91
C LYS A 323 -11.56 -8.82 23.95
N GLU A 324 -12.77 -8.35 23.66
CA GLU A 324 -13.93 -8.50 24.53
C GLU A 324 -14.64 -9.86 24.33
N SER A 325 -14.27 -10.64 23.32
CA SER A 325 -14.82 -11.96 23.07
C SER A 325 -14.17 -13.02 23.98
N PRO A 326 -14.82 -14.17 24.23
CA PRO A 326 -14.21 -15.28 24.92
C PRO A 326 -13.12 -15.99 24.12
N PHE A 327 -13.00 -15.68 22.82
CA PHE A 327 -12.03 -16.29 21.92
C PHE A 327 -10.78 -15.41 21.85
N LYS A 328 -9.62 -16.04 22.04
CA LYS A 328 -8.34 -15.32 21.98
C LYS A 328 -7.87 -15.15 20.53
N THR A 329 -7.28 -14.02 20.26
CA THR A 329 -6.42 -13.91 19.08
C THR A 329 -5.12 -14.65 19.34
N THR A 330 -4.63 -15.38 18.33
CA THR A 330 -3.24 -15.86 18.29
C THR A 330 -2.30 -14.75 17.80
N GLN A 331 -2.75 -13.51 17.92
CA GLN A 331 -2.07 -12.35 17.40
C GLN A 331 -0.64 -12.28 17.94
N ASP A 332 0.29 -12.22 17.01
CA ASP A 332 1.66 -11.81 17.27
C ASP A 332 1.77 -10.29 17.13
N ASN A 333 1.79 -9.59 18.28
CA ASN A 333 2.01 -8.15 18.32
C ASN A 333 3.34 -7.75 17.65
N ALA A 334 4.33 -8.65 17.64
CA ALA A 334 5.60 -8.42 16.99
C ALA A 334 5.44 -8.35 15.46
N THR A 335 4.65 -9.24 14.85
CA THR A 335 4.36 -9.21 13.41
C THR A 335 3.68 -7.91 13.01
N LEU A 336 2.64 -7.48 13.75
CA LEU A 336 1.95 -6.22 13.46
C LEU A 336 2.88 -5.01 13.63
N SER A 337 3.68 -4.98 14.69
CA SER A 337 4.67 -3.92 14.92
C SER A 337 5.70 -3.86 13.79
N ASN A 338 6.16 -5.01 13.32
CA ASN A 338 7.10 -5.07 12.20
C ASN A 338 6.49 -4.55 10.88
N TRP A 339 5.20 -4.86 10.60
CA TRP A 339 4.52 -4.29 9.43
C TRP A 339 4.43 -2.76 9.50
N ILE A 340 4.19 -2.23 10.70
CA ILE A 340 4.12 -0.79 10.90
C ILE A 340 5.50 -0.16 10.68
N ASP A 341 6.54 -0.69 11.32
CA ASP A 341 7.87 -0.11 11.29
C ASP A 341 8.58 -0.28 9.94
N GLU A 342 8.48 -1.44 9.34
CA GLU A 342 9.19 -1.80 8.12
C GLU A 342 8.34 -1.60 6.86
N GLY A 343 7.01 -1.69 6.98
CA GLY A 343 6.11 -1.58 5.84
C GLY A 343 5.52 -0.18 5.68
N PHE A 344 4.89 0.38 6.74
CA PHE A 344 4.17 1.65 6.61
C PHE A 344 5.03 2.88 6.86
N MET A 345 5.80 2.90 7.96
CA MET A 345 6.50 4.13 8.38
C MET A 345 7.53 4.63 7.39
N PRO A 346 8.32 3.78 6.70
CA PRO A 346 9.24 4.27 5.68
C PRO A 346 8.58 4.88 4.44
N LEU A 347 7.28 4.65 4.26
CA LEU A 347 6.46 5.18 3.16
C LEU A 347 5.71 6.46 3.54
N ILE A 348 5.87 6.97 4.77
CA ILE A 348 5.16 8.15 5.24
C ILE A 348 6.15 9.27 5.54
N TYR A 349 5.96 10.41 4.87
CA TYR A 349 6.75 11.62 5.09
C TYR A 349 5.84 12.84 5.27
N LYS A 350 5.95 13.54 6.41
CA LYS A 350 5.16 14.74 6.73
C LYS A 350 3.65 14.59 6.48
N GLY A 351 3.10 13.43 6.87
CA GLY A 351 1.68 13.13 6.68
C GLY A 351 1.30 12.67 5.28
N GLU A 352 2.24 12.50 4.36
CA GLU A 352 2.00 11.94 3.05
C GLU A 352 2.41 10.46 3.00
N MET A 353 1.49 9.58 2.62
CA MET A 353 1.81 8.23 2.17
C MET A 353 2.34 8.31 0.74
N MET A 354 3.58 7.89 0.51
CA MET A 354 4.22 7.99 -0.81
C MET A 354 3.41 7.28 -1.90
N ASP A 355 3.12 7.99 -2.98
CA ASP A 355 2.26 7.56 -4.08
C ASP A 355 2.77 6.30 -4.80
N LEU A 356 4.07 6.01 -4.74
CA LEU A 356 4.70 4.80 -5.28
C LEU A 356 4.16 3.49 -4.68
N SER A 357 3.39 3.56 -3.59
CA SER A 357 2.79 2.42 -2.89
C SER A 357 1.25 2.41 -2.93
N ARG A 358 0.63 3.34 -3.69
CA ARG A 358 -0.83 3.53 -3.69
C ARG A 358 -1.55 2.91 -4.90
N GLY A 359 -0.80 2.32 -5.85
CA GLY A 359 -1.37 1.68 -7.03
C GLY A 359 -2.34 2.61 -7.79
N ARG A 360 -3.53 2.12 -8.16
CA ARG A 360 -4.52 2.94 -8.89
C ARG A 360 -5.19 4.04 -8.05
N ALA A 361 -5.04 4.01 -6.71
CA ALA A 361 -5.63 5.03 -5.85
C ALA A 361 -5.07 6.44 -6.09
N ILE A 362 -3.91 6.57 -6.74
CA ILE A 362 -3.38 7.88 -7.18
C ILE A 362 -4.31 8.63 -8.13
N SER A 363 -5.25 7.93 -8.78
CA SER A 363 -6.21 8.51 -9.72
C SER A 363 -7.51 9.02 -9.07
N ARG A 364 -7.61 8.98 -7.73
CA ARG A 364 -8.81 9.35 -6.98
C ARG A 364 -8.66 10.72 -6.33
N GLU A 365 -9.37 11.73 -6.81
CA GLU A 365 -9.27 13.13 -6.35
C GLU A 365 -9.39 13.29 -4.83
N ASN A 366 -10.33 12.55 -4.20
CA ASN A 366 -10.64 12.71 -2.78
C ASN A 366 -9.90 11.72 -1.85
N GLU A 367 -9.17 10.75 -2.41
CA GLU A 367 -8.35 9.80 -1.65
C GLU A 367 -6.88 10.17 -1.82
N THR A 368 -6.43 11.20 -1.13
CA THR A 368 -5.07 11.74 -1.25
C THR A 368 -4.05 10.89 -0.48
N SER A 369 -2.76 11.16 -0.70
CA SER A 369 -1.64 10.63 0.08
C SER A 369 -1.82 10.92 1.58
N HIS A 370 -2.31 12.11 1.93
CA HIS A 370 -2.61 12.50 3.31
C HIS A 370 -3.77 11.71 3.91
N THR A 371 -4.83 11.41 3.14
CA THR A 371 -5.94 10.55 3.58
C THR A 371 -5.43 9.15 3.96
N ALA A 372 -4.56 8.57 3.14
CA ALA A 372 -3.98 7.26 3.40
C ALA A 372 -3.12 7.26 4.67
N SER A 373 -2.23 8.24 4.83
CA SER A 373 -1.42 8.40 6.04
C SER A 373 -2.27 8.64 7.29
N ALA A 374 -3.26 9.53 7.21
CA ALA A 374 -4.17 9.81 8.33
C ALA A 374 -4.95 8.55 8.76
N THR A 375 -5.31 7.66 7.82
CA THR A 375 -5.93 6.38 8.14
C THR A 375 -4.97 5.45 8.89
N VAL A 376 -3.68 5.42 8.53
CA VAL A 376 -2.66 4.70 9.31
C VAL A 376 -2.58 5.28 10.74
N MET A 377 -2.49 6.61 10.89
CA MET A 377 -2.42 7.26 12.21
C MET A 377 -3.66 6.97 13.06
N LYS A 378 -4.85 7.03 12.47
CA LYS A 378 -6.12 6.63 13.11
C LYS A 378 -6.07 5.17 13.56
N SER A 379 -5.56 4.28 12.73
CA SER A 379 -5.46 2.85 13.07
C SER A 379 -4.52 2.61 14.24
N LEU A 380 -3.35 3.26 14.27
CA LEU A 380 -2.43 3.19 15.42
C LEU A 380 -3.08 3.71 16.71
N LEU A 381 -3.87 4.78 16.61
CA LEU A 381 -4.59 5.36 17.75
C LEU A 381 -5.63 4.39 18.31
N ARG A 382 -6.35 3.66 17.46
CA ARG A 382 -7.34 2.64 17.86
C ARG A 382 -6.68 1.41 18.47
N LEU A 383 -5.56 0.96 17.89
CA LEU A 383 -4.79 -0.20 18.36
C LEU A 383 -4.17 0.00 19.74
N ASN A 384 -3.96 1.24 20.16
CA ASN A 384 -3.34 1.55 21.46
C ASN A 384 -3.94 0.75 22.63
N ASP A 385 -5.26 0.61 22.67
CA ASP A 385 -5.94 -0.06 23.79
C ASP A 385 -5.75 -1.59 23.79
N THR A 386 -5.17 -2.14 22.72
CA THR A 386 -4.94 -3.59 22.55
C THR A 386 -3.47 -3.99 22.68
N MET A 387 -2.55 -3.03 22.75
CA MET A 387 -1.09 -3.26 22.78
C MET A 387 -0.53 -3.24 24.22
N ASP A 388 0.71 -3.73 24.36
CA ASP A 388 1.51 -3.53 25.57
C ASP A 388 1.93 -2.06 25.75
N ASP A 389 2.38 -1.68 26.97
CA ASP A 389 2.63 -0.28 27.30
C ASP A 389 3.78 0.36 26.51
N SER A 390 4.79 -0.42 26.11
CA SER A 390 5.91 0.07 25.31
C SER A 390 5.44 0.40 23.90
N THR A 391 4.69 -0.50 23.29
CA THR A 391 4.10 -0.34 21.96
C THR A 391 3.07 0.80 21.95
N LYS A 392 2.24 0.92 22.99
CA LYS A 392 1.32 2.07 23.16
C LYS A 392 2.05 3.40 23.12
N THR A 393 3.12 3.52 23.90
CA THR A 393 3.90 4.76 23.98
C THR A 393 4.48 5.10 22.60
N ARG A 394 5.07 4.13 21.93
CA ARG A 394 5.65 4.28 20.61
C ARG A 394 4.59 4.68 19.56
N TYR A 395 3.43 4.05 19.52
CA TYR A 395 2.37 4.41 18.58
C TYR A 395 1.87 5.84 18.83
N LYS A 396 1.70 6.24 20.10
CA LYS A 396 1.36 7.62 20.45
C LYS A 396 2.40 8.62 19.95
N GLN A 397 3.69 8.31 20.08
CA GLN A 397 4.78 9.15 19.57
C GLN A 397 4.73 9.26 18.05
N ILE A 398 4.54 8.14 17.32
CA ILE A 398 4.40 8.13 15.88
C ILE A 398 3.24 9.01 15.44
N VAL A 399 2.04 8.79 16.00
CA VAL A 399 0.84 9.56 15.65
C VAL A 399 1.06 11.06 15.91
N LYS A 400 1.54 11.39 17.12
CA LYS A 400 1.76 12.79 17.50
C LYS A 400 2.80 13.48 16.60
N THR A 401 3.86 12.78 16.22
CA THR A 401 4.89 13.29 15.31
C THR A 401 4.34 13.49 13.90
N SER A 402 3.67 12.50 13.35
CA SER A 402 3.10 12.55 11.99
C SER A 402 2.08 13.68 11.85
N VAL A 403 1.12 13.78 12.78
CA VAL A 403 0.08 14.82 12.78
C VAL A 403 0.68 16.23 12.91
N ASN A 404 1.68 16.42 13.78
CA ASN A 404 2.33 17.72 13.93
C ASN A 404 3.22 18.13 12.75
N SER A 405 3.76 17.17 11.99
CA SER A 405 4.58 17.45 10.82
C SER A 405 3.74 17.70 9.55
N ASP A 406 2.47 17.28 9.54
CA ASP A 406 1.55 17.49 8.43
C ASP A 406 0.87 18.86 8.55
N SER A 407 1.39 19.85 7.82
CA SER A 407 0.82 21.21 7.80
C SER A 407 -0.60 21.28 7.19
N SER A 408 -1.05 20.20 6.54
CA SER A 408 -2.38 20.12 5.92
C SER A 408 -3.37 19.27 6.74
N TYR A 409 -2.93 18.70 7.88
CA TYR A 409 -3.77 17.84 8.69
C TYR A 409 -5.02 18.57 9.19
N ASN A 410 -6.17 17.99 8.89
CA ASN A 410 -7.44 18.45 9.40
C ASN A 410 -8.23 17.24 9.93
N GLN A 411 -8.36 17.13 11.25
CA GLN A 411 -9.03 15.99 11.87
C GLN A 411 -10.48 15.83 11.40
N ASN A 412 -11.18 16.91 11.05
CA ASN A 412 -12.55 16.83 10.55
C ASN A 412 -12.64 16.14 9.19
N ASN A 413 -11.58 16.16 8.39
CA ASN A 413 -11.54 15.48 7.11
C ASN A 413 -11.17 14.00 7.26
N TYR A 414 -10.39 13.63 8.28
CA TYR A 414 -9.78 12.30 8.39
C TYR A 414 -10.38 11.42 9.50
N LEU A 415 -10.99 12.02 10.54
CA LEU A 415 -11.58 11.27 11.65
C LEU A 415 -13.11 11.31 11.55
N ASN A 416 -13.74 10.15 11.48
CA ASN A 416 -15.19 10.04 11.35
C ASN A 416 -15.90 9.67 12.66
N SER A 417 -15.21 9.00 13.57
CA SER A 417 -15.72 8.63 14.89
C SER A 417 -15.45 9.72 15.93
N TYR A 418 -16.41 9.99 16.80
CA TYR A 418 -16.19 10.90 17.94
C TYR A 418 -15.16 10.34 18.92
N SER A 419 -15.07 8.99 19.02
CA SER A 419 -14.03 8.33 19.80
C SER A 419 -12.64 8.63 19.26
N ASP A 420 -12.44 8.58 17.93
CA ASP A 420 -11.16 8.93 17.30
C ASP A 420 -10.78 10.39 17.54
N ILE A 421 -11.75 11.31 17.41
CA ILE A 421 -11.54 12.75 17.67
C ILE A 421 -11.15 12.98 19.13
N ALA A 422 -11.84 12.34 20.08
CA ALA A 422 -11.55 12.46 21.52
C ALA A 422 -10.15 11.92 21.85
N LYS A 423 -9.80 10.73 21.32
CA LYS A 423 -8.49 10.11 21.52
C LYS A 423 -7.37 10.97 20.89
N MET A 424 -7.58 11.50 19.70
CA MET A 424 -6.62 12.38 19.04
C MET A 424 -6.39 13.68 19.84
N LYS A 425 -7.47 14.35 20.26
CA LYS A 425 -7.40 15.56 21.10
C LYS A 425 -6.65 15.30 22.41
N LYS A 426 -6.95 14.17 23.07
CA LYS A 426 -6.25 13.77 24.31
C LYS A 426 -4.76 13.58 24.04
N LEU A 427 -4.39 12.85 22.98
CA LEU A 427 -2.99 12.61 22.61
C LEU A 427 -2.25 13.89 22.27
N MET A 428 -2.85 14.78 21.48
CA MET A 428 -2.18 16.04 21.08
C MET A 428 -1.90 16.94 22.28
N ASN A 429 -2.75 16.91 23.31
CA ASN A 429 -2.59 17.68 24.54
C ASN A 429 -1.74 16.98 25.61
N ASP A 430 -1.36 15.73 25.41
CA ASP A 430 -0.56 14.96 26.39
C ASP A 430 0.91 15.38 26.32
N SER A 431 1.36 16.22 27.25
CA SER A 431 2.76 16.68 27.33
C SER A 431 3.77 15.60 27.70
N THR A 432 3.30 14.45 28.23
CA THR A 432 4.18 13.32 28.61
C THR A 432 4.64 12.53 27.39
N ILE A 433 3.93 12.63 26.26
CA ILE A 433 4.29 11.99 25.01
C ILE A 433 5.14 12.98 24.18
N SER A 434 6.43 12.71 24.08
CA SER A 434 7.35 13.49 23.25
C SER A 434 7.08 13.21 21.75
N LYS A 435 7.39 14.23 20.92
CA LYS A 435 7.54 14.00 19.48
C LYS A 435 8.86 13.27 19.24
N ASN A 436 8.86 12.34 18.30
CA ASN A 436 10.11 11.80 17.78
C ASN A 436 10.59 12.70 16.64
N ASP A 437 11.88 12.94 16.56
CA ASP A 437 12.47 13.56 15.39
C ASP A 437 12.32 12.65 14.18
N LEU A 438 12.27 13.25 12.98
CA LEU A 438 12.37 12.50 11.73
C LEU A 438 13.64 11.66 11.80
N THR A 439 13.51 10.37 11.53
CA THR A 439 14.66 9.45 11.57
C THR A 439 15.31 9.37 10.21
N GLN A 440 16.64 9.31 10.21
CA GLN A 440 17.40 8.92 9.03
C GLN A 440 17.07 7.47 8.71
N GLN A 441 16.37 7.21 7.60
CA GLN A 441 15.92 5.88 7.25
C GLN A 441 16.09 5.61 5.77
N LEU A 442 16.68 4.46 5.44
CA LEU A 442 16.80 3.95 4.07
C LEU A 442 16.17 2.56 4.04
N LYS A 443 15.15 2.39 3.22
CA LYS A 443 14.44 1.13 3.05
C LYS A 443 14.47 0.69 1.61
N ILE A 444 14.83 -0.56 1.40
CA ILE A 444 14.77 -1.25 0.11
C ILE A 444 13.75 -2.37 0.25
N TYR A 445 12.73 -2.34 -0.58
CA TYR A 445 11.66 -3.30 -0.68
C TYR A 445 11.87 -4.12 -1.95
N ASN A 446 12.75 -5.12 -1.89
CA ASN A 446 13.11 -5.92 -3.05
C ASN A 446 11.93 -6.77 -3.56
N ASP A 447 11.01 -7.18 -2.67
CA ASP A 447 9.82 -7.94 -3.06
C ASP A 447 8.77 -7.11 -3.82
N MET A 448 8.80 -5.79 -3.71
CA MET A 448 7.88 -4.91 -4.45
C MET A 448 8.56 -3.86 -5.36
N ASP A 449 9.86 -4.01 -5.62
CA ASP A 449 10.68 -3.13 -6.47
C ASP A 449 10.59 -1.64 -6.08
N ARG A 450 10.64 -1.32 -4.79
CA ARG A 450 10.52 0.04 -4.26
C ARG A 450 11.69 0.38 -3.34
N VAL A 451 12.06 1.66 -3.35
CA VAL A 451 13.07 2.19 -2.42
C VAL A 451 12.53 3.49 -1.81
N THR A 452 12.78 3.67 -0.52
CA THR A 452 12.51 4.95 0.15
C THR A 452 13.72 5.38 0.97
N TYR A 453 13.95 6.68 1.01
CA TYR A 453 15.02 7.27 1.77
C TYR A 453 14.57 8.56 2.44
N HIS A 454 14.70 8.65 3.75
CA HIS A 454 14.41 9.84 4.54
C HIS A 454 15.74 10.44 5.02
N ASN A 455 15.98 11.69 4.66
CA ASN A 455 17.12 12.46 5.16
C ASN A 455 16.63 13.51 6.17
N LYS A 456 16.93 13.28 7.44
CA LYS A 456 16.50 14.15 8.53
C LYS A 456 17.23 15.50 8.56
N ASP A 457 18.49 15.53 8.10
CA ASP A 457 19.36 16.71 8.21
C ASP A 457 19.00 17.76 7.14
N LEU A 458 18.63 17.32 5.94
CA LEU A 458 18.18 18.14 4.81
C LEU A 458 16.66 18.20 4.66
N ASP A 459 15.94 17.48 5.51
CA ASP A 459 14.47 17.47 5.61
C ASP A 459 13.77 17.14 4.29
N PHE A 460 14.16 16.03 3.67
CA PHE A 460 13.49 15.47 2.49
C PHE A 460 13.30 13.96 2.59
N ALA A 461 12.39 13.46 1.77
CA ALA A 461 12.31 12.04 1.49
C ALA A 461 12.34 11.78 -0.02
N PHE A 462 12.98 10.70 -0.41
CA PHE A 462 13.11 10.23 -1.78
C PHE A 462 12.44 8.88 -1.92
N GLY A 463 11.72 8.67 -3.01
CA GLY A 463 11.11 7.41 -3.38
C GLY A 463 11.52 6.99 -4.78
N LEU A 464 11.67 5.69 -5.03
CA LEU A 464 11.94 5.12 -6.35
C LEU A 464 10.97 3.98 -6.64
N SER A 465 10.34 4.03 -7.81
CA SER A 465 9.38 3.04 -8.30
C SER A 465 9.92 2.35 -9.54
N MET A 466 10.17 1.05 -9.42
CA MET A 466 10.72 0.21 -10.46
C MET A 466 9.74 -0.90 -10.85
N THR A 467 10.08 -1.69 -11.86
CA THR A 467 9.30 -2.82 -12.35
C THR A 467 10.22 -3.96 -12.78
N SER A 468 9.81 -5.18 -12.48
CA SER A 468 10.45 -6.40 -12.92
C SER A 468 9.43 -7.37 -13.54
N LYS A 469 9.87 -8.57 -13.91
CA LYS A 469 8.94 -9.65 -14.31
C LYS A 469 7.94 -10.01 -13.20
N ASN A 470 8.26 -9.68 -11.95
CA ASN A 470 7.47 -10.00 -10.77
C ASN A 470 6.52 -8.89 -10.36
N ILE A 471 6.81 -7.64 -10.69
CA ILE A 471 6.08 -6.45 -10.23
C ILE A 471 5.50 -5.70 -11.43
N ALA A 472 4.19 -5.45 -11.36
CA ALA A 472 3.49 -4.69 -12.38
C ALA A 472 4.04 -3.27 -12.53
N ARG A 473 4.03 -2.73 -13.75
CA ARG A 473 4.42 -1.34 -14.02
C ARG A 473 3.46 -0.37 -13.37
N TYR A 474 2.17 -0.65 -13.48
CA TYR A 474 1.06 0.05 -12.88
C TYR A 474 -0.18 -0.83 -12.95
N GLU A 475 -1.22 -0.46 -12.24
CA GLU A 475 -2.53 -1.10 -12.35
C GLU A 475 -3.53 -0.16 -13.04
N ASN A 476 -4.27 -0.71 -14.02
CA ASN A 476 -5.35 -0.04 -14.74
C ASN A 476 -6.53 -1.02 -14.83
N ILE A 477 -7.41 -0.95 -13.84
CA ILE A 477 -8.64 -1.76 -13.81
C ILE A 477 -9.82 -0.90 -13.36
N ASN A 478 -11.04 -1.35 -13.64
CA ASN A 478 -12.28 -0.67 -13.25
C ASN A 478 -12.41 0.78 -13.76
N GLY A 479 -11.66 1.15 -14.80
CA GLY A 479 -11.64 2.51 -15.33
C GLY A 479 -10.85 3.50 -14.49
N GLU A 480 -9.98 3.03 -13.60
CA GLU A 480 -9.10 3.84 -12.77
C GLU A 480 -7.66 3.79 -13.28
N ASN A 481 -6.89 4.83 -13.00
CA ASN A 481 -5.47 4.99 -13.31
C ASN A 481 -5.13 4.77 -14.80
N LEU A 482 -5.93 5.39 -15.66
CA LEU A 482 -5.88 5.19 -17.12
C LEU A 482 -4.58 5.67 -17.77
N LYS A 483 -3.82 6.56 -17.12
CA LYS A 483 -2.57 7.15 -17.62
C LYS A 483 -1.33 6.80 -16.76
N GLY A 484 -1.40 5.77 -15.89
CA GLY A 484 -0.30 5.37 -14.99
C GLY A 484 0.92 4.73 -15.66
N TRP A 485 1.03 4.77 -16.98
CA TRP A 485 1.92 3.99 -17.86
C TRP A 485 3.37 3.89 -17.40
N HIS A 486 3.96 5.01 -16.99
CA HIS A 486 5.39 5.10 -16.69
C HIS A 486 5.71 5.18 -15.19
N THR A 487 4.72 5.07 -14.31
CA THR A 487 4.95 5.17 -12.85
C THR A 487 5.87 4.09 -12.29
N GLY A 488 6.03 2.94 -12.98
CA GLY A 488 6.98 1.87 -12.63
C GLY A 488 8.29 1.88 -13.46
N ALA A 489 8.50 2.86 -14.34
CA ALA A 489 9.66 2.88 -15.25
C ALA A 489 10.92 3.54 -14.64
N GLY A 490 11.12 3.40 -13.34
CA GLY A 490 12.18 4.09 -12.60
C GLY A 490 11.79 5.51 -12.23
N MET A 491 10.50 5.77 -12.02
CA MET A 491 10.04 7.08 -11.54
C MET A 491 10.62 7.38 -10.16
N SER A 492 11.21 8.55 -10.04
CA SER A 492 11.69 9.10 -8.78
C SER A 492 10.70 10.10 -8.20
N TYR A 493 10.51 10.03 -6.89
CA TYR A 493 9.65 10.91 -6.12
C TYR A 493 10.51 11.70 -5.15
N LEU A 494 10.40 13.01 -5.17
CA LEU A 494 11.04 13.86 -4.17
C LEU A 494 9.98 14.57 -3.35
N TYR A 495 9.88 14.19 -2.09
CA TYR A 495 9.06 14.82 -1.05
C TYR A 495 9.95 15.74 -0.23
N ASN A 496 9.55 16.98 -0.12
CA ASN A 496 10.24 18.00 0.67
C ASN A 496 9.22 18.90 1.39
N SER A 497 9.58 20.10 1.78
CA SER A 497 8.63 21.03 2.40
C SER A 497 7.54 21.55 1.47
N ASP A 498 7.56 21.21 0.18
CA ASP A 498 6.47 21.45 -0.76
C ASP A 498 5.44 20.31 -0.73
N VAL A 499 4.67 20.24 0.36
CA VAL A 499 3.66 19.21 0.60
C VAL A 499 2.47 19.26 -0.37
N LYS A 500 2.41 20.24 -1.29
CA LYS A 500 1.34 20.38 -2.27
C LYS A 500 1.67 19.77 -3.63
N HIS A 501 2.93 19.43 -3.88
CA HIS A 501 3.37 19.00 -5.20
C HIS A 501 2.55 17.81 -5.73
N TYR A 502 2.50 16.70 -4.99
CA TYR A 502 1.74 15.51 -5.40
C TYR A 502 0.27 15.57 -5.02
N ARG A 503 -0.11 16.31 -3.98
CA ARG A 503 -1.46 16.37 -3.45
C ARG A 503 -2.44 17.10 -4.36
N ASP A 504 -2.06 18.30 -4.82
CA ASP A 504 -2.98 19.24 -5.46
C ASP A 504 -2.99 19.06 -6.99
N ASN A 505 -3.79 18.10 -7.50
CA ASN A 505 -4.01 17.84 -8.93
C ASN A 505 -2.80 17.37 -9.75
N PHE A 506 -1.67 16.99 -9.15
CA PHE A 506 -0.50 16.51 -9.90
C PHE A 506 -0.89 15.42 -10.90
N TRP A 507 -1.55 14.36 -10.44
CA TRP A 507 -1.90 13.22 -11.29
C TRP A 507 -2.88 13.54 -12.43
N ALA A 508 -3.69 14.58 -12.27
CA ALA A 508 -4.62 15.03 -13.31
C ALA A 508 -3.98 15.97 -14.33
N THR A 509 -2.90 16.68 -13.96
CA THR A 509 -2.33 17.78 -14.77
C THR A 509 -0.89 17.57 -15.23
N ALA A 510 -0.09 16.69 -14.58
CA ALA A 510 1.27 16.40 -15.02
C ALA A 510 1.31 15.73 -16.39
N ASP A 511 2.39 15.97 -17.15
CA ASP A 511 2.68 15.15 -18.32
C ASP A 511 3.08 13.74 -17.88
N MET A 512 2.18 12.79 -18.08
CA MET A 512 2.38 11.39 -17.68
C MET A 512 3.37 10.63 -18.58
N THR A 513 3.83 11.23 -19.66
CA THR A 513 4.91 10.70 -20.52
C THR A 513 6.30 11.18 -20.08
N CYS A 514 6.34 12.21 -19.20
CA CYS A 514 7.56 12.89 -18.74
C CYS A 514 7.69 12.87 -17.22
N LEU A 515 7.59 11.69 -16.58
CA LEU A 515 7.71 11.56 -15.12
C LEU A 515 9.19 11.57 -14.66
N PRO A 516 9.54 12.21 -13.54
CA PRO A 516 10.93 12.31 -13.08
C PRO A 516 11.63 10.96 -12.97
N GLY A 517 12.87 10.86 -13.45
CA GLY A 517 13.68 9.64 -13.39
C GLY A 517 13.36 8.61 -14.46
N THR A 518 12.30 8.78 -15.26
CA THR A 518 11.93 7.82 -16.32
C THR A 518 12.74 8.04 -17.62
N THR A 519 12.85 6.99 -18.40
CA THR A 519 13.33 7.04 -19.79
C THR A 519 12.26 6.41 -20.65
N THR A 520 11.70 7.18 -21.59
CA THR A 520 10.53 6.81 -22.40
C THR A 520 10.70 7.22 -23.86
N LEU A 521 9.77 6.84 -24.72
CA LEU A 521 9.66 7.37 -26.07
C LEU A 521 8.75 8.61 -26.16
N ASN A 522 8.45 9.19 -24.99
CA ASN A 522 7.55 10.33 -24.83
C ASN A 522 6.17 10.09 -25.46
N ASP A 523 5.65 8.90 -25.27
CA ASP A 523 4.39 8.44 -25.85
C ASP A 523 3.54 7.62 -24.89
N MET A 524 2.31 7.42 -25.30
CA MET A 524 1.39 6.49 -24.67
C MET A 524 1.67 5.07 -25.18
N PRO A 525 2.00 4.11 -24.31
CA PRO A 525 2.22 2.73 -24.71
C PRO A 525 0.97 2.10 -25.34
N SER A 526 1.18 1.23 -26.33
CA SER A 526 0.11 0.49 -27.00
C SER A 526 -0.35 -0.73 -26.20
N THR A 527 0.47 -1.20 -25.26
CA THR A 527 0.23 -2.39 -24.41
C THR A 527 0.47 -2.09 -22.93
N ASN A 528 0.08 -3.02 -22.06
CA ASN A 528 0.44 -2.98 -20.62
C ASN A 528 1.15 -4.30 -20.25
N THR A 529 2.22 -4.62 -20.97
CA THR A 529 3.03 -5.80 -20.64
C THR A 529 3.98 -5.52 -19.48
N LYS A 530 4.30 -6.55 -18.71
CA LYS A 530 5.32 -6.47 -17.66
C LYS A 530 6.71 -6.28 -18.25
N ASN A 531 7.65 -5.87 -17.43
CA ASN A 531 9.07 -5.97 -17.71
C ASN A 531 9.48 -7.46 -17.67
N ASP A 532 10.06 -7.99 -18.73
CA ASP A 532 10.52 -9.38 -18.76
C ASP A 532 11.84 -9.60 -18.00
N LYS A 533 12.46 -8.50 -17.50
CA LYS A 533 13.73 -8.54 -16.79
C LYS A 533 13.54 -8.86 -15.32
N SER A 534 14.44 -9.68 -14.78
CA SER A 534 14.49 -10.08 -13.37
C SER A 534 15.52 -9.30 -12.55
N PHE A 535 16.51 -8.68 -13.23
CA PHE A 535 17.58 -7.96 -12.54
C PHE A 535 17.12 -6.57 -12.11
N VAL A 536 16.35 -6.53 -11.02
CA VAL A 536 15.82 -5.31 -10.39
C VAL A 536 15.91 -5.45 -8.89
N GLY A 537 16.39 -4.41 -8.20
CA GLY A 537 16.48 -4.40 -6.74
C GLY A 537 17.63 -3.54 -6.25
N GLY A 538 18.04 -3.77 -4.99
CA GLY A 538 19.13 -2.98 -4.40
C GLY A 538 19.70 -3.56 -3.12
N THR A 539 20.83 -2.99 -2.71
CA THR A 539 21.50 -3.24 -1.43
C THR A 539 21.81 -1.93 -0.72
N LYS A 540 21.91 -1.98 0.59
CA LYS A 540 22.25 -0.83 1.42
C LYS A 540 23.34 -1.10 2.42
N LEU A 541 24.12 -0.06 2.72
CA LEU A 541 25.05 -0.02 3.82
C LEU A 541 24.58 1.04 4.82
N ASN A 542 24.08 0.57 5.98
CA ASN A 542 23.37 1.39 6.97
C ASN A 542 22.17 2.18 6.37
N ASN A 543 21.76 3.28 7.03
CA ASN A 543 20.64 4.12 6.57
C ASN A 543 21.09 5.34 5.74
N LYS A 544 22.25 5.25 5.05
CA LYS A 544 22.85 6.39 4.32
C LYS A 544 23.27 6.07 2.89
N TYR A 545 23.61 4.82 2.59
CA TYR A 545 24.21 4.46 1.32
C TYR A 545 23.48 3.27 0.71
N ALA A 546 23.16 3.38 -0.58
CA ALA A 546 22.56 2.29 -1.33
C ALA A 546 23.06 2.26 -2.77
N SER A 547 23.04 1.06 -3.34
CA SER A 547 23.19 0.79 -4.77
C SER A 547 21.95 0.06 -5.25
N ILE A 548 21.31 0.58 -6.27
CA ILE A 548 20.07 0.09 -6.85
C ILE A 548 20.25 -0.05 -8.37
N GLY A 549 19.77 -1.15 -8.95
CA GLY A 549 19.81 -1.41 -10.38
C GLY A 549 18.48 -1.85 -10.93
N MET A 550 18.19 -1.45 -12.16
CA MET A 550 17.05 -1.91 -12.94
C MET A 550 17.46 -2.17 -14.38
N ASP A 551 17.37 -3.42 -14.81
CA ASP A 551 17.37 -3.80 -16.22
C ASP A 551 15.96 -3.50 -16.75
N PHE A 552 15.84 -2.53 -17.62
CA PHE A 552 14.58 -1.95 -18.06
C PHE A 552 14.26 -2.28 -19.52
N GLU A 553 13.01 -2.64 -19.75
CA GLU A 553 12.38 -2.73 -21.05
C GLU A 553 11.00 -2.07 -20.97
N ASN A 554 10.61 -1.25 -21.95
CA ASN A 554 9.28 -0.63 -21.97
C ASN A 554 8.15 -1.63 -22.29
N GLN A 555 6.88 -1.19 -22.21
CA GLN A 555 5.71 -2.05 -22.40
C GLN A 555 5.63 -2.63 -23.80
N ASP A 556 6.01 -1.85 -24.82
CA ASP A 556 5.93 -2.21 -26.22
C ASP A 556 7.20 -2.94 -26.72
N LYS A 557 8.16 -3.22 -25.80
CA LYS A 557 9.45 -3.89 -26.07
C LYS A 557 10.30 -3.20 -27.15
N THR A 558 10.11 -1.90 -27.28
CA THR A 558 10.81 -1.06 -28.28
C THR A 558 11.94 -0.25 -27.67
N LEU A 559 12.03 -0.12 -26.37
CA LEU A 559 13.05 0.64 -25.64
C LEU A 559 13.65 -0.20 -24.52
N THR A 560 14.97 -0.22 -24.46
CA THR A 560 15.73 -0.84 -23.36
C THR A 560 16.67 0.17 -22.70
N ALA A 561 17.01 -0.05 -21.43
CA ALA A 561 18.02 0.71 -20.70
C ALA A 561 18.53 -0.07 -19.47
N LYS A 562 19.78 0.16 -19.08
CA LYS A 562 20.34 -0.21 -17.78
C LYS A 562 20.35 1.02 -16.90
N LYS A 563 19.59 1.00 -15.80
CA LYS A 563 19.38 2.17 -14.93
C LYS A 563 19.93 1.90 -13.53
N SER A 564 20.86 2.71 -13.06
CA SER A 564 21.40 2.61 -11.71
C SER A 564 21.13 3.88 -10.91
N TYR A 565 20.86 3.68 -9.63
CA TYR A 565 20.59 4.75 -8.68
C TYR A 565 21.45 4.53 -7.42
N PHE A 566 22.14 5.59 -7.00
CA PHE A 566 23.01 5.50 -5.82
C PHE A 566 22.59 6.56 -4.81
N ILE A 567 22.21 6.12 -3.62
CA ILE A 567 21.93 7.01 -2.50
C ILE A 567 23.23 7.21 -1.72
N LEU A 568 23.65 8.44 -1.57
CA LEU A 568 24.91 8.83 -0.94
C LEU A 568 24.67 9.91 0.11
N ASN A 569 23.91 9.59 1.16
CA ASN A 569 23.58 10.49 2.27
C ASN A 569 22.85 11.79 1.83
N ASP A 570 23.58 12.80 1.35
CA ASP A 570 23.05 14.13 0.99
C ASP A 570 22.67 14.29 -0.49
N LYS A 571 22.80 13.21 -1.27
CA LYS A 571 22.58 13.23 -2.74
C LYS A 571 22.16 11.89 -3.29
N ILE A 572 21.55 11.92 -4.45
CA ILE A 572 21.19 10.72 -5.22
C ILE A 572 21.78 10.82 -6.62
N VAL A 573 22.53 9.80 -7.05
CA VAL A 573 23.17 9.74 -8.36
C VAL A 573 22.36 8.83 -9.29
N PHE A 574 22.12 9.29 -10.50
CA PHE A 574 21.39 8.58 -11.53
C PHE A 574 22.31 8.30 -12.71
N LEU A 575 22.44 7.03 -13.08
CA LEU A 575 23.17 6.59 -14.26
C LEU A 575 22.26 5.75 -15.17
N GLY A 576 22.37 6.00 -16.47
CA GLY A 576 21.75 5.14 -17.48
C GLY A 576 22.71 4.86 -18.62
N THR A 577 22.66 3.62 -19.14
CA THR A 577 23.37 3.19 -20.34
C THR A 577 22.52 2.22 -21.15
N GLY A 578 23.01 1.81 -22.33
CA GLY A 578 22.29 0.86 -23.17
C GLY A 578 20.89 1.37 -23.53
N ILE A 579 20.70 2.70 -23.62
CA ILE A 579 19.45 3.32 -24.04
C ILE A 579 19.33 3.13 -25.54
N LYS A 580 18.53 2.14 -25.95
CA LYS A 580 18.38 1.71 -27.34
C LYS A 580 16.89 1.64 -27.67
N SER A 581 16.51 2.23 -28.81
CA SER A 581 15.14 2.12 -29.35
C SER A 581 15.16 1.39 -30.69
N THR A 582 14.24 0.44 -30.83
CA THR A 582 13.96 -0.20 -32.14
C THR A 582 12.97 0.62 -32.96
N ASP A 583 12.30 1.59 -32.39
CA ASP A 583 11.49 2.59 -33.12
C ASP A 583 12.39 3.75 -33.57
N SER A 584 12.82 3.70 -34.82
CA SER A 584 13.69 4.72 -35.41
C SER A 584 12.99 6.08 -35.60
N SER A 585 11.68 6.14 -35.48
CA SER A 585 10.90 7.39 -35.65
C SER A 585 10.85 8.22 -34.35
N LYS A 586 11.26 7.66 -33.18
CA LYS A 586 11.19 8.32 -31.91
C LYS A 586 12.52 8.24 -31.16
N ASN A 587 13.00 9.37 -30.72
CA ASN A 587 14.17 9.45 -29.85
C ASN A 587 13.77 9.17 -28.39
N PRO A 588 14.53 8.34 -27.66
CA PRO A 588 14.32 8.20 -26.23
C PRO A 588 14.55 9.51 -25.47
N VAL A 589 13.77 9.76 -24.44
CA VAL A 589 13.86 10.93 -23.57
C VAL A 589 13.99 10.49 -22.13
N THR A 590 15.02 10.98 -21.44
CA THR A 590 15.12 10.86 -19.97
C THR A 590 14.59 12.13 -19.33
N SER A 591 13.57 11.97 -18.51
CA SER A 591 13.01 13.05 -17.68
C SER A 591 13.82 13.17 -16.40
N VAL A 592 14.43 14.32 -16.19
CA VAL A 592 15.20 14.64 -14.99
C VAL A 592 14.26 15.18 -13.91
N GLU A 593 13.36 16.10 -14.28
CA GLU A 593 12.37 16.67 -13.37
C GLU A 593 11.08 17.02 -14.14
N ASN A 594 9.96 16.91 -13.43
CA ASN A 594 8.64 17.40 -13.79
C ASN A 594 7.98 17.97 -12.52
N ARG A 595 8.23 19.26 -12.24
CA ARG A 595 7.89 19.91 -10.97
C ARG A 595 6.90 21.03 -11.20
N LYS A 596 5.85 21.12 -10.36
CA LYS A 596 4.99 22.30 -10.33
C LYS A 596 5.84 23.55 -10.14
N ALA A 597 5.65 24.52 -11.02
CA ALA A 597 6.47 25.73 -11.06
C ALA A 597 6.13 26.71 -9.95
N ASN A 598 4.95 26.61 -9.34
CA ASN A 598 4.50 27.55 -8.33
C ASN A 598 5.42 27.54 -7.09
N GLY A 599 5.99 28.71 -6.78
CA GLY A 599 6.92 28.88 -5.65
C GLY A 599 8.38 28.57 -5.96
N TYR A 600 8.69 28.32 -7.23
CA TYR A 600 10.08 28.10 -7.70
C TYR A 600 10.49 29.07 -8.78
N LYS A 601 11.78 29.40 -8.77
CA LYS A 601 12.52 29.94 -9.92
C LYS A 601 13.48 28.87 -10.39
N LEU A 602 13.58 28.64 -11.68
CA LEU A 602 14.51 27.69 -12.26
C LEU A 602 15.70 28.41 -12.89
N PHE A 603 16.90 27.92 -12.57
CA PHE A 603 18.16 28.39 -13.15
C PHE A 603 18.84 27.26 -13.92
N LYS A 604 19.28 27.53 -15.13
CA LYS A 604 20.13 26.66 -15.97
C LYS A 604 21.49 27.33 -16.07
N ASP A 605 22.54 26.69 -15.56
CA ASP A 605 23.89 27.24 -15.48
C ASP A 605 23.93 28.69 -14.95
N ASP A 606 23.21 28.93 -13.83
CA ASP A 606 23.01 30.21 -13.16
C ASP A 606 22.13 31.24 -13.88
N ILE A 607 21.66 30.98 -15.07
CA ILE A 607 20.75 31.85 -15.83
C ILE A 607 19.30 31.50 -15.48
N GLU A 608 18.52 32.49 -15.02
CA GLU A 608 17.10 32.27 -14.69
C GLU A 608 16.31 32.01 -15.98
N ILE A 609 15.55 30.91 -16.00
CA ILE A 609 14.67 30.50 -17.08
C ILE A 609 13.26 31.01 -16.77
N THR A 610 12.86 32.09 -17.44
CA THR A 610 11.54 32.70 -17.28
C THR A 610 10.51 32.19 -18.29
N THR A 611 10.97 31.66 -19.42
CA THR A 611 10.18 31.04 -20.48
C THR A 611 10.84 29.73 -20.88
N SER A 612 10.13 28.87 -21.62
CA SER A 612 10.69 27.58 -22.09
C SER A 612 11.98 27.79 -22.90
N ASP A 613 13.04 27.07 -22.50
CA ASP A 613 14.31 26.98 -23.25
C ASP A 613 14.34 25.60 -23.94
N VAL A 614 13.82 25.57 -25.16
CA VAL A 614 13.75 24.35 -26.00
C VAL A 614 15.02 24.10 -26.80
N ASN A 615 15.96 25.06 -26.79
CA ASN A 615 17.26 24.89 -27.44
C ASN A 615 18.16 24.05 -26.55
N ALA A 616 18.25 22.78 -26.86
CA ALA A 616 19.08 21.85 -26.10
C ALA A 616 20.57 22.24 -26.22
N GLN A 617 21.14 22.76 -25.11
CA GLN A 617 22.54 23.14 -24.98
C GLN A 617 23.26 22.31 -23.94
N GLU A 618 24.58 22.19 -24.07
CA GLU A 618 25.42 21.62 -23.02
C GLU A 618 25.16 22.32 -21.70
N THR A 619 24.84 21.54 -20.66
CA THR A 619 24.39 22.06 -19.37
C THR A 619 25.18 21.40 -18.23
N HIS A 620 25.67 22.20 -17.31
CA HIS A 620 26.35 21.70 -16.11
C HIS A 620 25.39 21.48 -14.96
N SER A 621 24.39 22.36 -14.82
CA SER A 621 23.48 22.33 -13.68
C SER A 621 22.11 22.91 -14.01
N VAL A 622 21.12 22.41 -13.26
CA VAL A 622 19.80 23.01 -13.12
C VAL A 622 19.49 23.16 -11.65
N PHE A 623 18.96 24.32 -11.25
CA PHE A 623 18.62 24.60 -9.86
C PHE A 623 17.23 25.24 -9.75
N LEU A 624 16.35 24.60 -9.01
CA LEU A 624 15.05 25.14 -8.63
C LEU A 624 15.16 25.78 -7.26
N GLU A 625 15.05 27.11 -7.23
CA GLU A 625 15.18 27.93 -6.02
C GLU A 625 13.79 28.31 -5.50
N SER A 626 13.59 28.16 -4.22
CA SER A 626 12.42 28.62 -3.47
C SER A 626 12.84 29.54 -2.33
N ASN A 627 11.90 30.32 -1.81
CA ASN A 627 12.12 31.12 -0.61
C ASN A 627 12.38 30.27 0.65
N ASP A 628 12.01 29.00 0.64
CA ASP A 628 12.32 28.01 1.66
C ASP A 628 13.39 27.07 1.13
N THR A 629 14.60 27.16 1.68
CA THR A 629 15.76 26.34 1.27
C THR A 629 15.45 24.84 1.28
N LYS A 630 14.61 24.36 2.20
CA LYS A 630 14.20 22.96 2.27
C LYS A 630 13.41 22.49 1.07
N LYS A 631 12.91 23.41 0.24
CA LYS A 631 12.24 23.11 -1.03
C LYS A 631 13.19 23.07 -2.21
N ASN A 632 14.39 23.66 -2.10
CA ASN A 632 15.32 23.75 -3.19
C ASN A 632 15.71 22.39 -3.75
N ILE A 633 15.92 22.33 -5.07
CA ILE A 633 16.27 21.11 -5.79
C ILE A 633 17.38 21.45 -6.79
N GLY A 634 18.52 20.78 -6.67
CA GLY A 634 19.65 20.98 -7.56
C GLY A 634 19.99 19.73 -8.34
N TYR A 635 20.37 19.89 -9.61
CA TYR A 635 20.86 18.84 -10.51
C TYR A 635 22.21 19.23 -11.07
N HIS A 636 23.25 18.41 -10.84
CA HIS A 636 24.52 18.51 -11.54
C HIS A 636 24.61 17.42 -12.60
N PHE A 637 25.02 17.78 -13.82
CA PHE A 637 25.25 16.88 -14.94
C PHE A 637 26.74 16.65 -15.11
N LEU A 638 27.19 15.39 -14.89
CA LEU A 638 28.63 15.09 -14.85
C LEU A 638 29.26 15.02 -16.24
N ASP A 639 28.48 14.76 -17.29
CA ASP A 639 28.87 14.62 -18.69
C ASP A 639 28.42 15.79 -19.58
N LYS A 640 27.86 16.86 -18.99
CA LYS A 640 27.38 18.07 -19.65
C LYS A 640 26.45 17.78 -20.86
N PRO A 641 25.35 17.06 -20.65
CA PRO A 641 24.45 16.72 -21.72
C PRO A 641 23.73 17.95 -22.28
N LYS A 642 23.10 17.78 -23.44
CA LYS A 642 22.17 18.77 -23.96
C LYS A 642 20.84 18.66 -23.21
N ILE A 643 20.49 19.68 -22.44
CA ILE A 643 19.28 19.72 -21.63
C ILE A 643 18.26 20.70 -22.20
N THR A 644 17.03 20.27 -22.31
CA THR A 644 15.86 21.10 -22.60
C THR A 644 15.12 21.39 -21.28
N VAL A 645 14.73 22.66 -21.13
CA VAL A 645 13.87 23.11 -20.02
C VAL A 645 12.58 23.68 -20.61
N LYS A 646 11.44 23.16 -20.20
CA LYS A 646 10.14 23.72 -20.53
C LYS A 646 9.50 24.33 -19.30
N LYS A 647 8.82 25.45 -19.48
CA LYS A 647 7.91 26.04 -18.51
C LYS A 647 6.55 26.13 -19.18
N GLU A 648 5.67 25.23 -18.87
CA GLU A 648 4.40 25.04 -19.56
C GLU A 648 3.23 24.92 -18.59
N SER A 649 2.07 25.34 -19.06
CA SER A 649 0.81 25.22 -18.31
C SER A 649 0.03 24.03 -18.84
N HIS A 650 -0.23 23.07 -17.96
CA HIS A 650 -0.98 21.85 -18.30
C HIS A 650 -2.41 21.94 -17.77
N THR A 651 -3.35 21.53 -18.60
CA THR A 651 -4.75 21.38 -18.23
C THR A 651 -5.14 19.92 -18.34
N GLY A 652 -5.79 19.38 -17.33
CA GLY A 652 -6.27 18.00 -17.29
C GLY A 652 -7.52 17.85 -16.43
N LYS A 653 -8.11 16.65 -16.46
CA LYS A 653 -9.32 16.32 -15.70
C LYS A 653 -9.10 15.03 -14.93
N TRP A 654 -9.60 14.96 -13.72
CA TRP A 654 -9.58 13.72 -12.97
C TRP A 654 -10.34 12.60 -13.69
N SER A 655 -11.41 12.93 -14.44
CA SER A 655 -12.15 11.96 -15.27
C SER A 655 -11.35 11.36 -16.44
N GLU A 656 -10.25 11.98 -16.85
CA GLU A 656 -9.37 11.43 -17.90
C GLU A 656 -8.47 10.31 -17.38
N ILE A 657 -8.20 10.30 -16.07
CA ILE A 657 -7.39 9.26 -15.44
C ILE A 657 -8.23 8.28 -14.61
N ASN A 658 -9.51 8.64 -14.32
CA ASN A 658 -10.45 7.76 -13.62
C ASN A 658 -11.89 8.13 -14.01
N LYS A 659 -12.56 7.21 -14.68
CA LYS A 659 -13.90 7.44 -15.28
C LYS A 659 -14.97 7.85 -14.26
N SER A 660 -14.79 7.54 -12.99
CA SER A 660 -15.74 7.85 -11.93
C SER A 660 -15.59 9.25 -11.34
N GLN A 661 -14.52 9.97 -11.70
CA GLN A 661 -14.18 11.26 -11.11
C GLN A 661 -14.81 12.44 -11.87
N LYS A 662 -14.62 13.66 -11.32
CA LYS A 662 -15.18 14.88 -11.87
C LYS A 662 -14.57 15.24 -13.23
N LYS A 663 -15.36 15.94 -14.04
CA LYS A 663 -15.03 16.37 -15.41
C LYS A 663 -14.56 17.84 -15.49
N ASP A 664 -14.42 18.53 -14.35
CA ASP A 664 -13.95 19.91 -14.31
C ASP A 664 -12.46 19.99 -14.63
N ASP A 665 -12.08 21.06 -15.34
CA ASP A 665 -10.71 21.33 -15.70
C ASP A 665 -9.89 21.70 -14.46
N LYS A 666 -8.72 21.12 -14.37
CA LYS A 666 -7.67 21.47 -13.42
C LYS A 666 -6.49 22.01 -14.22
N LYS A 667 -5.79 22.99 -13.69
CA LYS A 667 -4.68 23.64 -14.37
C LYS A 667 -3.55 23.91 -13.39
N ASP A 668 -2.33 23.51 -13.77
CA ASP A 668 -1.10 23.80 -13.05
C ASP A 668 0.01 24.17 -14.05
N GLU A 669 1.01 24.92 -13.61
CA GLU A 669 2.21 25.24 -14.39
C GLU A 669 3.36 24.35 -13.91
N TYR A 670 4.18 23.85 -14.87
CA TYR A 670 5.27 22.91 -14.63
C TYR A 670 6.59 23.40 -15.22
N TYR A 671 7.69 23.04 -14.52
CA TYR A 671 9.00 22.95 -15.10
C TYR A 671 9.28 21.50 -15.48
N GLU A 672 9.61 21.27 -16.73
CA GLU A 672 10.06 19.97 -17.25
C GLU A 672 11.52 20.07 -17.69
N VAL A 673 12.37 19.19 -17.15
CA VAL A 673 13.80 19.16 -17.47
C VAL A 673 14.09 17.81 -18.09
N THR A 674 14.54 17.80 -19.36
CA THR A 674 14.69 16.56 -20.14
C THR A 674 16.01 16.49 -20.89
N GLN A 675 16.50 15.26 -21.07
CA GLN A 675 17.60 14.91 -21.96
C GLN A 675 17.07 14.00 -23.08
N THR A 676 17.18 14.45 -24.33
CA THR A 676 16.85 13.62 -25.50
C THR A 676 18.09 12.81 -25.92
N HIS A 677 17.88 11.55 -26.25
CA HIS A 677 18.89 10.59 -26.69
C HIS A 677 18.72 10.26 -28.18
N ASN A 678 19.76 9.71 -28.78
CA ASN A 678 19.64 9.04 -30.09
C ASN A 678 19.16 7.58 -29.87
N THR A 679 18.79 6.89 -30.92
CA THR A 679 18.15 5.57 -30.85
C THR A 679 19.13 4.42 -30.71
N SER A 680 20.45 4.64 -30.97
CA SER A 680 21.40 3.53 -31.11
C SER A 680 22.06 3.08 -29.82
N ASP A 681 22.61 3.99 -29.06
CA ASP A 681 23.25 3.74 -27.77
C ASP A 681 23.55 5.06 -27.10
N SER A 682 22.87 5.32 -26.02
CA SER A 682 22.99 6.58 -25.29
C SER A 682 23.11 6.33 -23.81
N LYS A 683 23.55 7.38 -23.11
CA LYS A 683 23.72 7.35 -21.65
C LYS A 683 23.30 8.67 -21.04
N TYR A 684 23.08 8.66 -19.75
CA TYR A 684 22.92 9.86 -18.93
C TYR A 684 23.63 9.71 -17.57
N THR A 685 24.00 10.85 -16.98
CA THR A 685 24.55 10.91 -15.63
C THR A 685 24.22 12.23 -14.98
N TYR A 686 23.45 12.19 -13.91
CA TYR A 686 23.18 13.38 -13.10
C TYR A 686 23.08 13.07 -11.62
N VAL A 687 23.31 14.12 -10.80
CA VAL A 687 23.26 14.05 -9.33
C VAL A 687 22.18 15.00 -8.84
N LEU A 688 21.23 14.48 -8.09
CA LEU A 688 20.18 15.22 -7.40
C LEU A 688 20.65 15.63 -6.01
N TYR A 689 20.54 16.91 -5.68
CA TYR A 689 20.84 17.53 -4.40
C TYR A 689 19.60 18.25 -3.86
N PRO A 690 18.81 17.63 -2.96
CA PRO A 690 17.67 18.28 -2.33
C PRO A 690 18.08 19.16 -1.15
N GLY A 691 17.33 20.24 -0.88
CA GLY A 691 17.38 20.99 0.37
C GLY A 691 18.62 21.86 0.58
N LEU A 692 19.43 22.11 -0.45
CA LEU A 692 20.64 22.93 -0.34
C LEU A 692 20.36 24.41 -0.68
N SER A 693 21.11 25.32 -0.08
CA SER A 693 21.20 26.71 -0.59
C SER A 693 21.88 26.70 -1.97
N LYS A 694 21.64 27.71 -2.79
CA LYS A 694 22.28 27.83 -4.11
C LYS A 694 23.82 27.89 -4.01
N SER A 695 24.36 28.55 -2.97
CA SER A 695 25.79 28.57 -2.70
C SER A 695 26.38 27.21 -2.33
N ASP A 696 25.68 26.48 -1.43
CA ASP A 696 26.11 25.13 -1.03
C ASP A 696 26.02 24.15 -2.21
N PHE A 697 24.96 24.24 -3.02
CA PHE A 697 24.82 23.44 -4.23
C PHE A 697 26.01 23.67 -5.19
N LYS A 698 26.40 24.92 -5.44
CA LYS A 698 27.56 25.24 -6.27
C LYS A 698 28.87 24.66 -5.74
N SER A 699 29.04 24.58 -4.43
CA SER A 699 30.24 24.00 -3.81
C SER A 699 30.32 22.46 -3.97
N LYS A 700 29.21 21.79 -4.35
CA LYS A 700 29.15 20.34 -4.53
C LYS A 700 29.66 19.85 -5.89
N ASN A 701 30.07 20.74 -6.79
CA ASN A 701 30.73 20.36 -8.04
C ASN A 701 31.91 19.40 -7.74
N ASN A 702 31.98 18.29 -8.46
CA ASN A 702 33.02 17.26 -8.31
C ASN A 702 32.95 16.39 -7.04
N ASN A 703 31.86 16.39 -6.30
CA ASN A 703 31.69 15.52 -5.13
C ASN A 703 31.43 14.06 -5.49
N VAL A 704 31.15 13.78 -6.76
CA VAL A 704 30.95 12.43 -7.30
C VAL A 704 31.79 12.28 -8.58
N SER A 705 32.48 11.15 -8.71
CA SER A 705 33.20 10.79 -9.93
C SER A 705 32.71 9.44 -10.46
N ILE A 706 32.67 9.33 -11.79
CA ILE A 706 32.38 8.08 -12.49
C ILE A 706 33.65 7.26 -12.55
N VAL A 707 33.63 6.05 -12.00
CA VAL A 707 34.74 5.09 -12.06
C VAL A 707 34.55 4.17 -13.26
N LYS A 708 33.30 3.70 -13.49
CA LYS A 708 32.88 2.89 -14.64
C LYS A 708 31.48 3.30 -15.07
N GLN A 709 31.25 3.41 -16.37
CA GLN A 709 29.92 3.58 -16.96
C GLN A 709 29.89 3.05 -18.38
N ASP A 710 29.58 1.80 -18.49
CA ASP A 710 29.27 1.10 -19.75
C ASP A 710 28.00 0.27 -19.61
N GLU A 711 27.56 -0.39 -20.68
CA GLU A 711 26.29 -1.16 -20.66
C GLU A 711 26.26 -2.27 -19.60
N ASP A 712 27.41 -2.80 -19.27
CA ASP A 712 27.54 -3.92 -18.33
C ASP A 712 27.83 -3.50 -16.89
N PHE A 713 28.44 -2.31 -16.68
CA PHE A 713 29.04 -2.01 -15.39
C PHE A 713 28.99 -0.52 -15.06
N HIS A 714 28.34 -0.19 -13.96
CA HIS A 714 28.27 1.15 -13.41
C HIS A 714 28.97 1.19 -12.05
N VAL A 715 29.94 2.07 -11.87
CA VAL A 715 30.61 2.31 -10.58
C VAL A 715 30.86 3.80 -10.40
N ILE A 716 30.49 4.31 -9.25
CA ILE A 716 30.76 5.68 -8.82
C ILE A 716 31.61 5.69 -7.55
N LYS A 717 32.27 6.82 -7.34
CA LYS A 717 32.99 7.16 -6.10
C LYS A 717 32.56 8.54 -5.63
N ASP A 718 32.31 8.70 -4.34
CA ASP A 718 32.13 10.00 -3.72
C ASP A 718 33.38 10.46 -2.95
N ASN A 719 33.38 11.73 -2.56
CA ASN A 719 34.49 12.31 -1.81
C ASN A 719 34.63 11.77 -0.36
N ASP A 720 33.58 11.12 0.17
CA ASP A 720 33.59 10.47 1.48
C ASP A 720 34.21 9.05 1.42
N GLY A 721 34.74 8.68 0.27
CA GLY A 721 35.37 7.38 0.04
C GLY A 721 34.40 6.21 -0.07
N VAL A 722 33.15 6.48 -0.47
CA VAL A 722 32.14 5.46 -0.79
C VAL A 722 32.25 5.11 -2.26
N PHE A 723 32.33 3.82 -2.55
CA PHE A 723 32.14 3.24 -3.87
C PHE A 723 30.81 2.53 -3.90
N ALA A 724 30.01 2.81 -4.92
CA ALA A 724 28.76 2.11 -5.16
C ALA A 724 28.68 1.72 -6.62
N GLY A 725 28.12 0.55 -6.91
CA GLY A 725 28.07 0.09 -8.30
C GLY A 725 27.08 -1.03 -8.53
N VAL A 726 26.81 -1.27 -9.84
CA VAL A 726 25.95 -2.31 -10.36
C VAL A 726 26.66 -3.03 -11.49
N ASN A 727 26.86 -4.34 -11.34
CA ASN A 727 27.28 -5.21 -12.43
C ASN A 727 26.04 -5.87 -13.05
N TYR A 728 25.77 -5.57 -14.31
CA TYR A 728 24.67 -6.14 -15.11
C TYR A 728 25.07 -7.39 -15.90
N SER A 729 26.39 -7.72 -15.89
CA SER A 729 26.95 -8.82 -16.67
C SER A 729 27.15 -10.07 -15.80
N ASP A 730 26.94 -11.24 -16.42
CA ASP A 730 27.29 -12.53 -15.80
C ASP A 730 28.80 -12.76 -15.78
N ASN A 731 29.56 -11.95 -16.52
CA ASN A 731 31.02 -12.03 -16.51
C ASN A 731 31.62 -11.28 -15.34
N THR A 732 32.77 -11.76 -14.88
CA THR A 732 33.56 -11.05 -13.87
C THR A 732 33.93 -9.65 -14.35
N LYS A 733 33.58 -8.64 -13.54
CA LYS A 733 33.98 -7.25 -13.75
C LYS A 733 34.88 -6.77 -12.63
N SER A 734 35.80 -5.88 -12.95
CA SER A 734 36.74 -5.33 -11.96
C SER A 734 36.87 -3.82 -12.05
N PHE A 735 37.22 -3.21 -10.93
CA PHE A 735 37.60 -1.81 -10.80
C PHE A 735 38.63 -1.63 -9.69
N ASP A 736 39.25 -0.46 -9.65
CA ASP A 736 40.30 -0.14 -8.68
C ASP A 736 39.79 0.78 -7.54
N ILE A 737 40.15 0.45 -6.32
CA ILE A 737 39.99 1.28 -5.12
C ILE A 737 41.37 1.65 -4.59
N ASN A 738 41.88 2.82 -4.99
CA ASN A 738 43.18 3.34 -4.50
C ASN A 738 44.33 2.31 -4.63
N GLY A 739 44.46 1.66 -5.79
CA GLY A 739 45.51 0.63 -6.06
C GLY A 739 45.13 -0.79 -5.63
N ILE A 740 43.89 -1.02 -5.20
CA ILE A 740 43.37 -2.31 -4.79
C ILE A 740 42.30 -2.76 -5.78
N THR A 741 42.50 -3.87 -6.46
CA THR A 741 41.51 -4.42 -7.40
C THR A 741 40.38 -5.10 -6.67
N VAL A 742 39.15 -4.68 -7.00
CA VAL A 742 37.86 -5.31 -6.60
C VAL A 742 37.33 -6.09 -7.80
N GLU A 743 36.96 -7.33 -7.59
CA GLU A 743 36.35 -8.18 -8.60
C GLU A 743 34.95 -8.59 -8.17
N LEU A 744 33.97 -8.39 -9.06
CA LEU A 744 32.60 -8.91 -8.94
C LEU A 744 32.48 -10.10 -9.87
N LYS A 745 32.21 -11.27 -9.34
CA LYS A 745 32.26 -12.56 -10.08
C LYS A 745 30.94 -12.92 -10.73
N GLU A 746 29.86 -12.16 -10.44
CA GLU A 746 28.55 -12.31 -11.01
C GLU A 746 27.82 -10.96 -11.05
N LYS A 747 26.61 -10.92 -11.62
CA LYS A 747 25.71 -9.78 -11.49
C LYS A 747 25.50 -9.39 -10.03
N GLY A 748 25.30 -8.10 -9.78
CA GLY A 748 24.94 -7.66 -8.43
C GLY A 748 25.14 -6.15 -8.22
N MET A 749 24.53 -5.68 -7.16
CA MET A 749 24.64 -4.33 -6.63
C MET A 749 25.55 -4.36 -5.40
N PHE A 750 26.38 -3.35 -5.24
CA PHE A 750 27.29 -3.29 -4.11
C PHE A 750 27.52 -1.88 -3.61
N VAL A 751 27.84 -1.77 -2.32
CA VAL A 751 28.38 -0.56 -1.69
C VAL A 751 29.62 -0.95 -0.91
N ILE A 752 30.70 -0.19 -1.07
CA ILE A 752 31.96 -0.36 -0.35
C ILE A 752 32.34 0.99 0.26
N LYS A 753 32.54 1.04 1.56
CA LYS A 753 32.94 2.23 2.27
C LYS A 753 34.20 1.96 3.13
N LYS A 754 35.19 2.83 3.01
CA LYS A 754 36.38 2.74 3.86
C LYS A 754 35.95 2.90 5.33
N LYS A 755 36.35 1.95 6.19
CA LYS A 755 36.19 1.98 7.65
C LYS A 755 37.40 2.61 8.30
N ASP A 756 38.58 2.13 7.94
CA ASP A 756 39.92 2.57 8.36
C ASP A 756 40.96 2.12 7.31
N ASP A 757 42.25 2.30 7.60
CA ASP A 757 43.33 1.94 6.66
C ASP A 757 43.46 0.45 6.39
N LYS A 758 42.81 -0.39 7.18
CA LYS A 758 42.90 -1.86 7.10
C LYS A 758 41.56 -2.52 6.77
N ALA A 759 40.47 -1.76 6.75
CA ALA A 759 39.14 -2.36 6.60
C ALA A 759 38.16 -1.52 5.79
N TYR A 760 37.23 -2.21 5.11
CA TYR A 760 36.07 -1.66 4.42
C TYR A 760 34.79 -2.31 4.96
N LYS A 761 33.72 -1.53 5.06
CA LYS A 761 32.34 -2.02 5.23
C LYS A 761 31.71 -2.17 3.88
N CYS A 762 31.06 -3.28 3.64
CA CYS A 762 30.51 -3.63 2.33
C CYS A 762 29.06 -4.13 2.44
N SER A 763 28.32 -3.98 1.35
CA SER A 763 27.08 -4.70 1.13
C SER A 763 27.02 -5.22 -0.32
N PHE A 764 26.31 -6.34 -0.54
CA PHE A 764 26.13 -6.95 -1.86
C PHE A 764 24.75 -7.61 -1.97
N TYR A 765 24.13 -7.50 -3.14
CA TYR A 765 22.87 -8.15 -3.47
C TYR A 765 22.80 -8.50 -4.97
N ASN A 766 22.34 -9.71 -5.27
CA ASN A 766 21.97 -10.14 -6.61
C ASN A 766 20.52 -10.64 -6.58
N PRO A 767 19.58 -9.99 -7.29
CA PRO A 767 18.15 -10.38 -7.28
C PRO A 767 17.88 -11.73 -7.96
N GLU A 768 18.81 -12.27 -8.73
CA GLU A 768 18.65 -13.50 -9.51
C GLU A 768 19.22 -14.74 -8.80
N THR A 769 19.95 -14.55 -7.69
CA THR A 769 20.58 -15.64 -6.95
C THR A 769 20.33 -15.52 -5.44
N THR A 770 20.51 -16.60 -4.71
CA THR A 770 20.43 -16.58 -3.25
C THR A 770 21.58 -15.78 -2.66
N ASN A 771 21.26 -14.86 -1.74
CA ASN A 771 22.22 -14.02 -1.05
C ASN A 771 22.34 -14.46 0.41
N THR A 772 23.43 -15.13 0.75
CA THR A 772 23.70 -15.65 2.10
C THR A 772 25.08 -15.25 2.61
N ALA A 773 25.23 -15.22 3.92
CA ALA A 773 26.54 -14.99 4.53
C ALA A 773 27.58 -16.05 4.15
N SER A 774 27.14 -17.25 3.77
CA SER A 774 28.05 -18.37 3.39
C SER A 774 28.54 -18.29 1.95
N ASN A 775 27.79 -17.64 1.02
CA ASN A 775 28.15 -17.61 -0.40
C ASN A 775 28.74 -16.28 -0.88
N ILE A 776 28.87 -15.28 -0.01
CA ILE A 776 29.37 -13.95 -0.43
C ILE A 776 30.81 -13.98 -0.97
N GLU A 777 31.64 -14.88 -0.51
CA GLU A 777 33.02 -15.02 -0.96
C GLU A 777 33.15 -15.50 -2.41
N SER A 778 32.13 -16.18 -2.93
CA SER A 778 32.09 -16.56 -4.34
C SER A 778 31.61 -15.39 -5.25
N LYS A 779 31.08 -14.31 -4.69
CA LYS A 779 30.45 -13.23 -5.43
C LYS A 779 31.34 -11.99 -5.58
N ILE A 780 32.09 -11.65 -4.54
CA ILE A 780 32.98 -10.49 -4.52
C ILE A 780 34.35 -10.88 -3.97
N PHE A 781 35.39 -10.37 -4.59
CA PHE A 781 36.79 -10.63 -4.19
C PHE A 781 37.56 -9.31 -4.18
N ILE A 782 38.41 -9.12 -3.16
CA ILE A 782 39.37 -8.03 -3.09
C ILE A 782 40.75 -8.61 -2.73
N LYS A 783 41.70 -8.41 -3.61
CA LYS A 783 43.08 -8.97 -3.45
C LYS A 783 43.71 -8.46 -2.14
N GLY A 784 44.17 -9.39 -1.31
CA GLY A 784 44.83 -9.09 -0.04
C GLY A 784 43.90 -8.77 1.13
N TYR A 785 42.57 -8.98 0.97
CA TYR A 785 41.57 -8.82 2.03
C TYR A 785 40.81 -10.13 2.27
N THR A 786 40.37 -10.31 3.51
CA THR A 786 39.52 -11.42 3.94
C THR A 786 38.13 -10.88 4.28
N ILE A 787 37.10 -11.64 3.93
CA ILE A 787 35.72 -11.30 4.28
C ILE A 787 35.39 -11.73 5.71
N THR A 788 34.97 -10.80 6.55
CA THR A 788 34.65 -11.01 7.97
C THR A 788 33.32 -10.37 8.32
N ASN A 789 32.79 -10.60 9.53
CA ASN A 789 31.58 -9.95 10.07
C ASN A 789 30.38 -9.99 9.12
N LYS A 790 30.09 -11.16 8.55
CA LYS A 790 29.00 -11.36 7.59
C LYS A 790 27.66 -11.38 8.28
N SER A 791 26.70 -10.60 7.78
CA SER A 791 25.32 -10.59 8.24
C SER A 791 24.35 -10.39 7.07
N VAL A 792 23.19 -11.06 7.10
CA VAL A 792 22.12 -10.85 6.13
C VAL A 792 21.31 -9.63 6.53
N ILE A 793 20.99 -8.77 5.57
CA ILE A 793 20.13 -7.60 5.78
C ILE A 793 18.68 -8.08 5.72
N ASN A 794 17.89 -7.80 6.79
CA ASN A 794 16.45 -8.11 6.85
C ASN A 794 16.08 -9.53 6.37
N SER A 795 16.65 -10.56 6.98
CA SER A 795 16.23 -11.97 6.81
C SER A 795 15.97 -12.41 5.35
N ASN A 796 16.89 -12.19 4.44
CA ASN A 796 17.11 -12.77 3.09
C ASN A 796 16.93 -11.84 1.87
N ASP A 797 16.29 -10.66 1.95
CA ASP A 797 15.83 -9.97 0.74
C ASP A 797 16.52 -8.64 0.41
N ALA A 798 17.42 -8.15 1.23
CA ALA A 798 18.16 -6.90 0.97
C ALA A 798 19.68 -7.06 0.88
N GLY A 799 20.17 -8.28 0.73
CA GLY A 799 21.58 -8.55 0.53
C GLY A 799 22.38 -8.92 1.79
N VAL A 800 23.69 -8.97 1.64
CA VAL A 800 24.63 -9.36 2.70
C VAL A 800 25.54 -8.19 3.04
N ASN A 801 25.58 -7.80 4.31
CA ASN A 801 26.61 -6.91 4.84
C ASN A 801 27.82 -7.71 5.32
N PHE A 802 29.02 -7.20 5.10
CA PHE A 802 30.27 -7.82 5.53
C PHE A 802 31.37 -6.77 5.69
N GLU A 803 32.45 -7.16 6.31
CA GLU A 803 33.70 -6.37 6.37
C GLU A 803 34.78 -7.04 5.55
N LEU A 804 35.60 -6.24 4.92
CA LEU A 804 36.86 -6.66 4.29
C LEU A 804 37.99 -6.19 5.19
N THR A 805 38.77 -7.11 5.69
CA THR A 805 39.93 -6.83 6.58
C THR A 805 41.22 -7.32 5.95
N LYS A 806 42.27 -6.51 6.03
CA LYS A 806 43.61 -6.80 5.50
C LYS A 806 44.36 -7.79 6.38
#